data_498c78b23d2fb0081c4a10af816e0214
#
_entry.id   498c78b23d2fb0081c4a10af816e0214
#
_cell.length_a   1.000
_cell.length_b   1.000
_cell.length_c   1.000
_cell.angle_alpha   90.00
_cell.angle_beta   90.00
_cell.angle_gamma   90.00
#
_symmetry.space_group_name_H-M   'P 1'
#
loop_
_entity.id
_entity.type
_entity.pdbx_description
1 polymer ?
#
loop_
_entity_poly.entity_id
_entity_poly.type
_entity_poly.pdbx_seq_one_letter_code
_entity_poly.pdbx_strand_id
1 'polypeptide(L)'
;MLSEIEELCLTEPDNYFRICQKWKRCNVANLNEFPYTEPILTQRSVMYRINDTLCDNPIVKTELVNTYIEIAAVAQNQGHLQIAARALGTLAKQTDLPSRFRDLLDYQESLLAWKQNHYELGRCLLRNLIHKTSVDPILQARALRIYGDWMVETKSENPQTVMEKYYEKSIEISMSEENRTSVEATKNLYDAQVAMARFADAQFERVKAYMKSPQFTSFKKCVEYSRNTVKVDSSVRDTDLRRAAILNQKQSTNDIAELQNIEKEKGRYLLTALRYYILTLCHSNDYNSLAFRLVALWLENANNKEVNKLLNNNFDQMPSFKFIPLIPQLAAHTNNVSDDFSVNVNKILMRCALDHPHHTLPVLLALKNLYGDYEFSKTKRSTKGEEPRVLGAKQLLKQLHASNVAPIIKEMERLSHALVMLANYDADKSKRGTMYEIPAGQEILKIKHFSRIFVPTLTVDVKCNGEYDNVISIARYTNAFETVGGVNAPKKIVCIGTDGIKREQLLKGKDDLRQDSVMQQVFNVMNGLFRTSKNTKRRKLKIRTYKVVPLTQRSGILEWCKNTIPIAAILTGPDGNSGLHKKYNPQDYSAITCRKKMDEVSQKSNSVRLQQFLECCKRMRPVFHRFFFEKYPSPVTLYEKRLAYTRR
;
A
#
# COMPACT_ATOMS: atom_id res chain seq x y z
N MET A 1 -2.97 33.55 11.73
CA MET A 1 -4.02 34.58 11.47
C MET A 1 -3.67 35.91 12.09
N LEU A 2 -3.70 36.12 13.41
CA LEU A 2 -3.38 37.47 14.01
C LEU A 2 -2.00 38.00 13.62
N SER A 3 -0.98 37.13 13.63
CA SER A 3 0.38 37.49 13.21
C SER A 3 0.48 37.91 11.73
N GLU A 4 -0.35 37.38 10.84
CA GLU A 4 -0.39 37.77 9.43
C GLU A 4 -1.04 39.17 9.24
N ILE A 5 -2.05 39.48 10.06
CA ILE A 5 -2.67 40.80 10.08
C ILE A 5 -1.64 41.85 10.51
N GLU A 6 -0.95 41.57 11.61
CA GLU A 6 0.09 42.46 12.15
C GLU A 6 1.24 42.66 11.16
N GLU A 7 1.72 41.56 10.54
CA GLU A 7 2.76 41.63 9.51
C GLU A 7 2.35 42.52 8.33
N LEU A 8 1.11 42.37 7.83
CA LEU A 8 0.68 43.16 6.69
C LEU A 8 0.49 44.65 7.03
N CYS A 9 -0.03 44.96 8.23
CA CYS A 9 -0.23 46.35 8.69
C CYS A 9 1.09 47.07 8.93
N LEU A 10 2.15 46.37 9.28
CA LEU A 10 3.47 46.94 9.60
C LEU A 10 4.44 46.96 8.41
N THR A 11 4.04 46.43 7.26
CA THR A 11 4.96 46.27 6.12
C THR A 11 4.73 47.33 5.06
N GLU A 12 5.83 47.90 4.58
CA GLU A 12 5.84 48.81 3.43
C GLU A 12 5.47 48.10 2.12
N PRO A 13 4.83 48.78 1.15
CA PRO A 13 4.35 48.18 -0.10
C PRO A 13 5.40 47.38 -0.88
N ASP A 14 6.67 47.81 -0.84
CA ASP A 14 7.79 47.18 -1.53
C ASP A 14 8.11 45.76 -1.00
N ASN A 15 7.74 45.45 0.23
CA ASN A 15 7.98 44.19 0.89
C ASN A 15 6.79 43.21 0.80
N TYR A 16 5.66 43.58 0.22
CA TYR A 16 4.46 42.72 0.12
C TYR A 16 4.73 41.37 -0.58
N PHE A 17 5.52 41.38 -1.64
CA PHE A 17 5.88 40.14 -2.34
C PHE A 17 6.55 39.14 -1.40
N ARG A 18 7.48 39.59 -0.56
CA ARG A 18 8.22 38.70 0.38
C ARG A 18 7.29 38.10 1.42
N ILE A 19 6.34 38.86 1.93
CA ILE A 19 5.35 38.38 2.90
C ILE A 19 4.41 37.37 2.27
N CYS A 20 3.87 37.66 1.10
CA CYS A 20 2.99 36.74 0.37
C CYS A 20 3.67 35.41 0.09
N GLN A 21 4.95 35.44 -0.30
CA GLN A 21 5.75 34.22 -0.47
C GLN A 21 5.96 33.42 0.85
N LYS A 22 6.21 34.14 1.96
CA LYS A 22 6.31 33.53 3.31
C LYS A 22 5.01 32.81 3.68
N TRP A 23 3.86 33.47 3.48
CA TRP A 23 2.55 32.91 3.80
C TRP A 23 2.22 31.67 2.93
N LYS A 24 2.56 31.70 1.64
CA LYS A 24 2.42 30.55 0.75
C LYS A 24 3.21 29.34 1.25
N ARG A 25 4.44 29.55 1.74
CA ARG A 25 5.26 28.45 2.31
C ARG A 25 4.65 27.88 3.59
N CYS A 26 3.98 28.69 4.39
CA CYS A 26 3.32 28.24 5.62
C CYS A 26 2.03 27.42 5.36
N ASN A 27 1.41 27.54 4.18
CA ASN A 27 0.19 26.83 3.83
C ASN A 27 0.37 25.32 3.61
N VAL A 28 1.58 24.88 3.28
CA VAL A 28 1.87 23.49 2.85
C VAL A 28 1.52 22.46 3.93
N ALA A 29 1.52 22.83 5.21
CA ALA A 29 1.26 21.91 6.31
C ALA A 29 -0.24 21.54 6.50
N ASN A 30 -1.20 22.38 6.04
CA ASN A 30 -2.61 22.25 6.40
C ASN A 30 -3.59 22.14 5.21
N LEU A 31 -3.11 22.05 3.99
CA LEU A 31 -3.90 22.09 2.75
C LEU A 31 -5.01 21.02 2.60
N ASN A 32 -5.10 20.05 3.49
CA ASN A 32 -6.03 18.94 3.38
C ASN A 32 -7.26 19.03 4.29
N GLU A 33 -7.40 20.07 5.11
CA GLU A 33 -8.53 20.19 6.05
C GLU A 33 -9.22 21.56 5.88
N PHE A 34 -10.32 21.56 5.12
CA PHE A 34 -11.12 22.75 4.82
C PHE A 34 -11.44 23.64 6.04
N PRO A 35 -11.85 23.08 7.20
CA PRO A 35 -12.17 23.90 8.37
C PRO A 35 -11.01 24.75 8.92
N TYR A 36 -9.77 24.37 8.62
CA TYR A 36 -8.58 25.11 9.05
C TYR A 36 -8.02 26.02 7.96
N THR A 37 -8.13 25.61 6.70
CA THR A 37 -7.56 26.33 5.55
C THR A 37 -8.47 27.48 5.10
N GLU A 38 -9.76 27.23 5.01
CA GLU A 38 -10.73 28.22 4.53
C GLU A 38 -10.74 29.51 5.37
N PRO A 39 -10.78 29.49 6.72
CA PRO A 39 -10.75 30.72 7.50
C PRO A 39 -9.48 31.56 7.28
N ILE A 40 -8.33 30.91 7.07
CA ILE A 40 -7.06 31.61 6.79
C ILE A 40 -7.11 32.29 5.42
N LEU A 41 -7.55 31.55 4.39
CA LEU A 41 -7.66 32.09 3.03
C LEU A 41 -8.71 33.20 2.93
N THR A 42 -9.85 33.02 3.60
CA THR A 42 -10.90 34.06 3.66
C THR A 42 -10.39 35.34 4.34
N GLN A 43 -9.68 35.20 5.46
CA GLN A 43 -9.05 36.34 6.11
C GLN A 43 -8.06 37.04 5.17
N ARG A 44 -7.18 36.32 4.49
CA ARG A 44 -6.23 36.86 3.52
C ARG A 44 -6.95 37.58 2.39
N SER A 45 -8.05 37.03 1.86
CA SER A 45 -8.84 37.69 0.81
C SER A 45 -9.42 39.03 1.26
N VAL A 46 -9.88 39.12 2.52
CA VAL A 46 -10.37 40.37 3.09
C VAL A 46 -9.24 41.39 3.24
N MET A 47 -8.09 40.97 3.76
CA MET A 47 -6.90 41.82 3.93
C MET A 47 -6.40 42.35 2.60
N TYR A 48 -6.28 41.50 1.58
CA TYR A 48 -5.87 41.94 0.23
C TYR A 48 -6.87 42.90 -0.39
N ARG A 49 -8.18 42.72 -0.21
CA ARG A 49 -9.20 43.67 -0.69
C ARG A 49 -9.07 45.03 -0.03
N ILE A 50 -8.85 45.09 1.28
CA ILE A 50 -8.63 46.36 1.99
C ILE A 50 -7.39 47.06 1.46
N ASN A 51 -6.28 46.33 1.30
CA ASN A 51 -5.04 46.91 0.78
C ASN A 51 -5.14 47.34 -0.69
N ASP A 52 -5.86 46.57 -1.53
CA ASP A 52 -6.09 46.94 -2.94
C ASP A 52 -6.84 48.27 -3.06
N THR A 53 -7.87 48.49 -2.20
CA THR A 53 -8.60 49.75 -2.17
C THR A 53 -7.79 50.93 -1.65
N LEU A 54 -6.75 50.68 -0.84
CA LEU A 54 -5.91 51.73 -0.23
C LEU A 54 -4.69 52.08 -1.07
N CYS A 55 -4.06 51.11 -1.74
CA CYS A 55 -2.73 51.24 -2.31
C CYS A 55 -2.63 50.92 -3.81
N ASP A 56 -3.67 50.40 -4.46
CA ASP A 56 -3.70 49.98 -5.89
C ASP A 56 -2.44 49.20 -6.34
N ASN A 57 -2.02 48.21 -5.54
CA ASN A 57 -0.80 47.50 -5.76
C ASN A 57 -1.04 46.23 -6.64
N PRO A 58 -0.37 46.06 -7.80
CA PRO A 58 -0.59 44.96 -8.71
C PRO A 58 -0.24 43.57 -8.10
N ILE A 59 0.69 43.54 -7.12
CA ILE A 59 1.04 42.31 -6.40
C ILE A 59 -0.13 41.87 -5.52
N VAL A 60 -0.76 42.81 -4.81
CA VAL A 60 -1.91 42.52 -3.95
C VAL A 60 -3.11 42.06 -4.77
N LYS A 61 -3.38 42.68 -5.93
CA LYS A 61 -4.43 42.22 -6.88
C LYS A 61 -4.18 40.80 -7.34
N THR A 62 -2.95 40.49 -7.72
CA THR A 62 -2.54 39.17 -8.13
C THR A 62 -2.76 38.11 -7.03
N GLU A 63 -2.36 38.43 -5.79
CA GLU A 63 -2.51 37.53 -4.66
C GLU A 63 -3.97 37.37 -4.20
N LEU A 64 -4.78 38.39 -4.36
CA LEU A 64 -6.22 38.34 -4.13
C LEU A 64 -6.88 37.34 -5.08
N VAL A 65 -6.58 37.40 -6.38
CA VAL A 65 -7.08 36.46 -7.38
C VAL A 65 -6.62 35.03 -7.08
N ASN A 66 -5.32 34.84 -6.81
CA ASN A 66 -4.77 33.53 -6.43
C ASN A 66 -5.47 32.94 -5.20
N THR A 67 -5.77 33.80 -4.20
CA THR A 67 -6.44 33.36 -2.97
C THR A 67 -7.88 32.86 -3.24
N TYR A 68 -8.65 33.55 -4.10
CA TYR A 68 -9.99 33.09 -4.47
C TYR A 68 -9.95 31.78 -5.27
N ILE A 69 -8.98 31.62 -6.18
CA ILE A 69 -8.75 30.37 -6.92
C ILE A 69 -8.40 29.23 -5.94
N GLU A 70 -7.55 29.50 -4.94
CA GLU A 70 -7.18 28.52 -3.92
C GLU A 70 -8.37 28.13 -3.02
N ILE A 71 -9.19 29.11 -2.59
CA ILE A 71 -10.44 28.85 -1.86
C ILE A 71 -11.36 27.94 -2.68
N ALA A 72 -11.54 28.23 -3.97
CA ALA A 72 -12.37 27.42 -4.85
C ALA A 72 -11.81 26.00 -5.00
N ALA A 73 -10.52 25.85 -5.23
CA ALA A 73 -9.87 24.54 -5.36
C ALA A 73 -9.99 23.69 -4.09
N VAL A 74 -9.71 24.28 -2.92
CA VAL A 74 -9.81 23.59 -1.62
C VAL A 74 -11.27 23.21 -1.33
N ALA A 75 -12.21 24.15 -1.55
CA ALA A 75 -13.65 23.91 -1.37
C ALA A 75 -14.16 22.77 -2.28
N GLN A 76 -13.78 22.78 -3.56
CA GLN A 76 -14.14 21.72 -4.51
C GLN A 76 -13.60 20.35 -4.08
N ASN A 77 -12.35 20.28 -3.61
CA ASN A 77 -11.72 19.03 -3.19
C ASN A 77 -12.36 18.44 -1.93
N GLN A 78 -13.00 19.29 -1.12
CA GLN A 78 -13.68 18.90 0.11
C GLN A 78 -15.20 18.74 -0.05
N GLY A 79 -15.74 18.98 -1.27
CA GLY A 79 -17.18 18.85 -1.57
C GLY A 79 -18.03 20.06 -1.16
N HIS A 80 -17.42 21.20 -0.82
CA HIS A 80 -18.12 22.45 -0.49
C HIS A 80 -18.39 23.27 -1.76
N LEU A 81 -19.21 22.74 -2.68
CA LEU A 81 -19.38 23.29 -4.04
C LEU A 81 -20.00 24.70 -4.04
N GLN A 82 -20.85 25.04 -3.07
CA GLN A 82 -21.45 26.37 -2.96
C GLN A 82 -20.40 27.45 -2.60
N ILE A 83 -19.43 27.12 -1.75
CA ILE A 83 -18.35 28.06 -1.39
C ILE A 83 -17.43 28.25 -2.58
N ALA A 84 -17.12 27.17 -3.32
CA ALA A 84 -16.36 27.25 -4.55
C ALA A 84 -17.05 28.14 -5.60
N ALA A 85 -18.35 27.94 -5.82
CA ALA A 85 -19.14 28.75 -6.74
C ALA A 85 -19.14 30.25 -6.35
N ARG A 86 -19.25 30.55 -5.06
CA ARG A 86 -19.20 31.94 -4.57
C ARG A 86 -17.84 32.59 -4.82
N ALA A 87 -16.75 31.85 -4.54
CA ALA A 87 -15.39 32.36 -4.75
C ALA A 87 -15.12 32.66 -6.24
N LEU A 88 -15.48 31.73 -7.14
CA LEU A 88 -15.33 31.92 -8.59
C LEU A 88 -16.24 33.02 -9.12
N GLY A 89 -17.51 33.04 -8.68
CA GLY A 89 -18.45 34.11 -9.06
C GLY A 89 -18.02 35.52 -8.60
N THR A 90 -17.23 35.64 -7.53
CA THR A 90 -16.61 36.89 -7.12
C THR A 90 -15.54 37.34 -8.12
N LEU A 91 -14.74 36.42 -8.64
CA LEU A 91 -13.73 36.71 -9.66
C LEU A 91 -14.34 36.98 -11.03
N ALA A 92 -15.38 36.23 -11.42
CA ALA A 92 -16.07 36.44 -12.71
C ALA A 92 -16.70 37.80 -12.89
N LYS A 93 -17.02 38.49 -11.79
CA LYS A 93 -17.54 39.88 -11.81
C LYS A 93 -16.47 40.95 -12.07
N GLN A 94 -15.19 40.62 -12.03
CA GLN A 94 -14.09 41.56 -12.29
C GLN A 94 -13.87 41.67 -13.80
N THR A 95 -14.13 42.85 -14.35
CA THR A 95 -14.00 43.12 -15.80
C THR A 95 -12.55 43.16 -16.28
N ASP A 96 -11.63 43.60 -15.43
CA ASP A 96 -10.23 43.85 -15.77
C ASP A 96 -9.28 42.69 -15.41
N LEU A 97 -9.79 41.45 -15.38
CA LEU A 97 -8.99 40.29 -15.06
C LEU A 97 -8.01 39.99 -16.20
N PRO A 98 -6.69 39.90 -15.94
CA PRO A 98 -5.69 39.53 -16.94
C PRO A 98 -6.01 38.16 -17.58
N SER A 99 -5.66 37.97 -18.86
CA SER A 99 -5.96 36.77 -19.64
C SER A 99 -5.54 35.47 -18.93
N ARG A 100 -4.35 35.45 -18.32
CA ARG A 100 -3.84 34.31 -17.56
C ARG A 100 -4.78 33.89 -16.40
N PHE A 101 -5.36 34.82 -15.69
CA PHE A 101 -6.28 34.53 -14.59
C PHE A 101 -7.66 34.14 -15.07
N ARG A 102 -8.05 34.65 -16.24
CA ARG A 102 -9.28 34.23 -16.90
C ARG A 102 -9.22 32.78 -17.33
N ASP A 103 -8.09 32.33 -17.86
CA ASP A 103 -7.87 30.93 -18.21
C ASP A 103 -7.89 30.02 -16.97
N LEU A 104 -7.32 30.46 -15.85
CA LEU A 104 -7.39 29.72 -14.57
C LEU A 104 -8.81 29.68 -14.00
N LEU A 105 -9.58 30.76 -14.16
CA LEU A 105 -11.00 30.83 -13.78
C LEU A 105 -11.82 29.81 -14.61
N ASP A 106 -11.68 29.84 -15.94
CA ASP A 106 -12.37 28.91 -16.84
C ASP A 106 -12.04 27.44 -16.49
N TYR A 107 -10.78 27.18 -16.16
CA TYR A 107 -10.35 25.84 -15.69
C TYR A 107 -11.06 25.44 -14.39
N GLN A 108 -11.10 26.31 -13.38
CA GLN A 108 -11.75 26.00 -12.10
C GLN A 108 -13.29 25.91 -12.23
N GLU A 109 -13.90 26.74 -13.08
CA GLU A 109 -15.32 26.65 -13.39
C GLU A 109 -15.68 25.35 -14.11
N SER A 110 -14.82 24.89 -15.03
CA SER A 110 -15.02 23.60 -15.69
C SER A 110 -15.01 22.43 -14.69
N LEU A 111 -14.06 22.44 -13.72
CA LEU A 111 -14.00 21.44 -12.65
C LEU A 111 -15.21 21.51 -11.73
N LEU A 112 -15.71 22.71 -11.41
CA LEU A 112 -16.88 22.92 -10.58
C LEU A 112 -18.12 22.40 -11.31
N ALA A 113 -18.32 22.75 -12.58
CA ALA A 113 -19.43 22.28 -13.40
C ALA A 113 -19.50 20.75 -13.46
N TRP A 114 -18.34 20.10 -13.66
CA TRP A 114 -18.26 18.63 -13.62
C TRP A 114 -18.71 18.05 -12.29
N LYS A 115 -18.23 18.58 -11.17
CA LYS A 115 -18.63 18.13 -9.81
C LYS A 115 -20.09 18.42 -9.46
N GLN A 116 -20.71 19.36 -10.13
CA GLN A 116 -22.15 19.66 -10.04
C GLN A 116 -23.00 18.82 -11.00
N ASN A 117 -22.40 17.86 -11.71
CA ASN A 117 -23.01 17.03 -12.75
C ASN A 117 -23.46 17.80 -14.01
N HIS A 118 -22.96 19.01 -14.24
CA HIS A 118 -23.14 19.77 -15.47
C HIS A 118 -22.05 19.39 -16.49
N TYR A 119 -22.05 18.13 -16.91
CA TYR A 119 -20.97 17.52 -17.69
C TYR A 119 -20.71 18.23 -19.02
N GLU A 120 -21.75 18.62 -19.75
CA GLU A 120 -21.60 19.28 -21.06
C GLU A 120 -20.96 20.68 -20.91
N LEU A 121 -21.36 21.46 -19.91
CA LEU A 121 -20.76 22.75 -19.63
C LEU A 121 -19.27 22.57 -19.27
N GLY A 122 -18.97 21.63 -18.36
CA GLY A 122 -17.60 21.33 -17.98
C GLY A 122 -16.72 20.97 -19.17
N ARG A 123 -17.22 20.08 -20.06
CA ARG A 123 -16.53 19.69 -21.29
C ARG A 123 -16.30 20.86 -22.25
N CYS A 124 -17.30 21.69 -22.45
CA CYS A 124 -17.22 22.82 -23.35
C CYS A 124 -16.15 23.82 -22.90
N LEU A 125 -16.17 24.21 -21.60
CA LEU A 125 -15.17 25.13 -21.03
C LEU A 125 -13.75 24.57 -21.17
N LEU A 126 -13.57 23.30 -20.82
CA LEU A 126 -12.24 22.68 -20.85
C LEU A 126 -11.74 22.47 -22.26
N ARG A 127 -12.63 22.13 -23.23
CA ARG A 127 -12.27 21.99 -24.65
C ARG A 127 -11.84 23.34 -25.24
N ASN A 128 -12.56 24.43 -24.93
CA ASN A 128 -12.17 25.78 -25.39
C ASN A 128 -10.77 26.14 -24.87
N LEU A 129 -10.47 25.81 -23.62
CA LEU A 129 -9.18 26.08 -23.03
C LEU A 129 -8.05 25.25 -23.70
N ILE A 130 -8.30 23.99 -24.04
CA ILE A 130 -7.34 23.11 -24.73
C ILE A 130 -7.00 23.64 -26.14
N HIS A 131 -7.97 24.19 -26.85
CA HIS A 131 -7.77 24.68 -28.23
C HIS A 131 -7.27 26.12 -28.33
N LYS A 132 -7.26 26.87 -27.25
CA LYS A 132 -6.79 28.25 -27.21
C LYS A 132 -5.27 28.29 -27.21
N THR A 133 -4.68 28.98 -28.21
CA THR A 133 -3.22 29.03 -28.42
C THR A 133 -2.46 29.90 -27.42
N SER A 134 -3.16 30.83 -26.73
CA SER A 134 -2.57 31.77 -25.79
C SER A 134 -2.53 31.30 -24.35
N VAL A 135 -2.92 30.06 -24.08
CA VAL A 135 -2.96 29.48 -22.72
C VAL A 135 -1.55 29.06 -22.28
N ASP A 136 -1.28 29.23 -20.99
CA ASP A 136 -0.08 28.70 -20.36
C ASP A 136 0.08 27.18 -20.65
N PRO A 137 1.21 26.73 -21.19
CA PRO A 137 1.40 25.32 -21.57
C PRO A 137 1.15 24.32 -20.43
N ILE A 138 1.50 24.70 -19.18
CA ILE A 138 1.29 23.83 -18.00
C ILE A 138 -0.20 23.70 -17.70
N LEU A 139 -0.97 24.80 -17.82
CA LEU A 139 -2.41 24.78 -17.63
C LEU A 139 -3.09 23.98 -18.75
N GLN A 140 -2.63 24.11 -19.99
CA GLN A 140 -3.11 23.34 -21.14
C GLN A 140 -2.86 21.84 -20.94
N ALA A 141 -1.66 21.45 -20.48
CA ALA A 141 -1.33 20.07 -20.16
C ALA A 141 -2.23 19.49 -19.05
N ARG A 142 -2.55 20.29 -18.01
CA ARG A 142 -3.52 19.88 -17.00
C ARG A 142 -4.93 19.69 -17.57
N ALA A 143 -5.35 20.64 -18.39
CA ALA A 143 -6.67 20.57 -19.03
C ALA A 143 -6.79 19.32 -19.90
N LEU A 144 -5.78 18.98 -20.68
CA LEU A 144 -5.71 17.77 -21.49
C LEU A 144 -5.86 16.50 -20.62
N ARG A 145 -5.10 16.40 -19.53
CA ARG A 145 -5.18 15.24 -18.63
C ARG A 145 -6.58 15.08 -18.05
N ILE A 146 -7.14 16.15 -17.49
CA ILE A 146 -8.49 16.12 -16.88
C ILE A 146 -9.55 15.80 -17.93
N TYR A 147 -9.43 16.35 -19.13
CA TYR A 147 -10.35 16.03 -20.22
C TYR A 147 -10.29 14.53 -20.59
N GLY A 148 -9.08 13.97 -20.65
CA GLY A 148 -8.88 12.53 -20.80
C GLY A 148 -9.57 11.71 -19.71
N ASP A 149 -9.41 12.10 -18.43
CA ASP A 149 -10.07 11.45 -17.29
C ASP A 149 -11.60 11.47 -17.45
N TRP A 150 -12.18 12.58 -17.92
CA TRP A 150 -13.63 12.70 -18.16
C TRP A 150 -14.11 11.86 -19.34
N MET A 151 -13.30 11.74 -20.41
CA MET A 151 -13.63 10.86 -21.53
C MET A 151 -13.62 9.38 -21.12
N VAL A 152 -12.73 9.00 -20.22
CA VAL A 152 -12.69 7.66 -19.60
C VAL A 152 -13.93 7.41 -18.74
N GLU A 153 -14.30 8.35 -17.88
CA GLU A 153 -15.43 8.25 -16.96
C GLU A 153 -16.75 8.11 -17.72
N THR A 154 -16.93 8.92 -18.76
CA THR A 154 -18.14 8.91 -19.59
C THR A 154 -18.12 7.89 -20.74
N LYS A 155 -16.98 7.22 -20.97
CA LYS A 155 -16.77 6.27 -22.08
C LYS A 155 -17.13 6.88 -23.46
N SER A 156 -16.83 8.17 -23.64
CA SER A 156 -17.23 8.94 -24.82
C SER A 156 -16.25 8.82 -25.99
N GLU A 157 -15.03 8.34 -25.74
CA GLU A 157 -13.95 8.22 -26.72
C GLU A 157 -13.34 6.82 -26.71
N ASN A 158 -12.74 6.43 -27.83
CA ASN A 158 -12.04 5.14 -27.86
C ASN A 158 -10.73 5.19 -27.05
N PRO A 159 -10.28 4.04 -26.52
CA PRO A 159 -9.09 4.00 -25.66
C PRO A 159 -7.82 4.56 -26.31
N GLN A 160 -7.63 4.35 -27.59
CA GLN A 160 -6.45 4.84 -28.31
C GLN A 160 -6.44 6.37 -28.37
N THR A 161 -7.58 6.99 -28.70
CA THR A 161 -7.73 8.44 -28.72
C THR A 161 -7.44 9.06 -27.35
N VAL A 162 -7.94 8.43 -26.26
CA VAL A 162 -7.69 8.90 -24.91
C VAL A 162 -6.19 8.90 -24.58
N MET A 163 -5.50 7.82 -24.93
CA MET A 163 -4.07 7.69 -24.68
C MET A 163 -3.24 8.70 -25.48
N GLU A 164 -3.45 8.76 -26.81
CA GLU A 164 -2.60 9.53 -27.73
C GLU A 164 -2.93 11.04 -27.72
N LYS A 165 -4.22 11.41 -27.76
CA LYS A 165 -4.61 12.81 -27.88
C LYS A 165 -4.60 13.58 -26.56
N TYR A 166 -4.81 12.89 -25.45
CA TYR A 166 -4.96 13.57 -24.16
C TYR A 166 -3.80 13.30 -23.21
N TYR A 167 -3.56 12.05 -22.84
CA TYR A 167 -2.52 11.75 -21.86
C TYR A 167 -1.11 11.92 -22.41
N GLU A 168 -0.82 11.37 -23.59
CA GLU A 168 0.51 11.46 -24.20
C GLU A 168 0.86 12.90 -24.52
N LYS A 169 -0.09 13.67 -25.07
CA LYS A 169 0.08 15.09 -25.34
C LYS A 169 0.30 15.92 -24.07
N SER A 170 -0.41 15.60 -22.99
CA SER A 170 -0.18 16.23 -21.66
C SER A 170 1.23 15.95 -21.15
N ILE A 171 1.72 14.72 -21.31
CA ILE A 171 3.08 14.31 -20.94
C ILE A 171 4.12 15.05 -21.77
N GLU A 172 3.96 15.11 -23.11
CA GLU A 172 4.86 15.81 -24.04
C GLU A 172 5.02 17.28 -23.67
N ILE A 173 3.91 18.00 -23.45
CA ILE A 173 3.93 19.40 -23.08
C ILE A 173 4.65 19.60 -21.72
N SER A 174 4.39 18.73 -20.75
CA SER A 174 5.01 18.82 -19.42
C SER A 174 6.52 18.47 -19.45
N MET A 175 6.99 17.71 -20.45
CA MET A 175 8.39 17.34 -20.63
C MET A 175 9.19 18.34 -21.47
N SER A 176 8.57 19.35 -22.09
CA SER A 176 9.26 20.32 -22.93
C SER A 176 10.37 21.04 -22.14
N GLU A 177 11.44 21.43 -22.84
CA GLU A 177 12.63 22.04 -22.19
C GLU A 177 12.30 23.31 -21.42
N GLU A 178 11.37 24.10 -21.91
CA GLU A 178 10.89 25.33 -21.26
C GLU A 178 10.21 25.06 -19.92
N ASN A 179 9.59 23.90 -19.73
CA ASN A 179 8.81 23.53 -18.56
C ASN A 179 9.60 22.70 -17.53
N ARG A 180 10.77 22.17 -17.87
CA ARG A 180 11.54 21.22 -17.05
C ARG A 180 11.90 21.74 -15.65
N THR A 181 12.07 23.04 -15.47
CA THR A 181 12.43 23.66 -14.18
C THR A 181 11.22 23.95 -13.30
N SER A 182 10.01 23.85 -13.83
CA SER A 182 8.77 24.15 -13.10
C SER A 182 8.35 22.97 -12.21
N VAL A 183 8.18 23.24 -10.91
CA VAL A 183 7.62 22.27 -9.95
C VAL A 183 6.20 21.85 -10.33
N GLU A 184 5.42 22.79 -10.89
CA GLU A 184 4.06 22.52 -11.36
C GLU A 184 4.03 21.60 -12.58
N ALA A 185 4.91 21.83 -13.55
CA ALA A 185 5.05 20.96 -14.72
C ALA A 185 5.48 19.54 -14.32
N THR A 186 6.47 19.44 -13.43
CA THR A 186 6.94 18.16 -12.91
C THR A 186 5.82 17.39 -12.21
N LYS A 187 5.01 18.07 -11.39
CA LYS A 187 3.86 17.44 -10.74
C LYS A 187 2.81 16.97 -11.76
N ASN A 188 2.48 17.82 -12.74
CA ASN A 188 1.53 17.45 -13.78
C ASN A 188 2.03 16.30 -14.65
N LEU A 189 3.34 16.25 -14.93
CA LEU A 189 3.98 15.14 -15.62
C LEU A 189 3.71 13.80 -14.92
N TYR A 190 3.99 13.75 -13.60
CA TYR A 190 3.75 12.52 -12.85
C TYR A 190 2.27 12.18 -12.75
N ASP A 191 1.40 13.16 -12.53
CA ASP A 191 -0.05 12.96 -12.54
C ASP A 191 -0.53 12.38 -13.88
N ALA A 192 -0.03 12.90 -15.02
CA ALA A 192 -0.38 12.42 -16.35
C ALA A 192 0.18 11.02 -16.65
N GLN A 193 1.42 10.74 -16.24
CA GLN A 193 2.01 9.39 -16.34
C GLN A 193 1.20 8.37 -15.52
N VAL A 194 0.77 8.73 -14.31
CA VAL A 194 -0.08 7.87 -13.49
C VAL A 194 -1.46 7.66 -14.10
N ALA A 195 -2.06 8.70 -14.68
CA ALA A 195 -3.35 8.59 -15.37
C ALA A 195 -3.24 7.64 -16.58
N MET A 196 -2.22 7.82 -17.42
CA MET A 196 -1.90 6.92 -18.53
C MET A 196 -1.71 5.47 -18.08
N ALA A 197 -0.88 5.26 -17.05
CA ALA A 197 -0.59 3.92 -16.52
C ALA A 197 -1.85 3.23 -15.99
N ARG A 198 -2.65 3.93 -15.19
CA ARG A 198 -3.91 3.38 -14.63
C ARG A 198 -4.94 3.10 -15.70
N PHE A 199 -5.03 3.96 -16.70
CA PHE A 199 -5.94 3.75 -17.83
C PHE A 199 -5.53 2.52 -18.64
N ALA A 200 -4.27 2.42 -19.04
CA ALA A 200 -3.74 1.26 -19.75
C ALA A 200 -3.91 -0.05 -18.93
N ASP A 201 -3.64 0.00 -17.62
CA ASP A 201 -3.87 -1.12 -16.71
C ASP A 201 -5.35 -1.53 -16.67
N ALA A 202 -6.28 -0.58 -16.59
CA ALA A 202 -7.72 -0.86 -16.62
C ALA A 202 -8.15 -1.49 -17.95
N GLN A 203 -7.60 -1.04 -19.10
CA GLN A 203 -7.86 -1.66 -20.40
C GLN A 203 -7.26 -3.07 -20.48
N PHE A 204 -6.04 -3.29 -19.96
CA PHE A 204 -5.46 -4.62 -19.86
C PHE A 204 -6.35 -5.59 -19.06
N GLU A 205 -6.82 -5.18 -17.88
CA GLU A 205 -7.72 -6.03 -17.08
C GLU A 205 -9.07 -6.27 -17.77
N ARG A 206 -9.59 -5.27 -18.50
CA ARG A 206 -10.83 -5.41 -19.29
C ARG A 206 -10.67 -6.44 -20.41
N VAL A 207 -9.59 -6.36 -21.20
CA VAL A 207 -9.30 -7.33 -22.29
C VAL A 207 -9.06 -8.71 -21.68
N LYS A 208 -8.29 -8.81 -20.59
CA LYS A 208 -8.04 -10.06 -19.85
C LYS A 208 -9.34 -10.70 -19.34
N ALA A 209 -10.27 -9.90 -18.82
CA ALA A 209 -11.60 -10.37 -18.38
C ALA A 209 -12.43 -10.86 -19.56
N TYR A 210 -12.44 -10.14 -20.68
CA TYR A 210 -13.08 -10.57 -21.93
C TYR A 210 -12.52 -11.90 -22.41
N MET A 211 -11.20 -12.08 -22.43
CA MET A 211 -10.54 -13.32 -22.84
C MET A 211 -10.87 -14.53 -21.95
N LYS A 212 -11.32 -14.29 -20.71
CA LYS A 212 -11.81 -15.35 -19.79
C LYS A 212 -13.31 -15.62 -19.92
N SER A 213 -14.03 -14.83 -20.71
CA SER A 213 -15.50 -14.98 -20.87
C SER A 213 -15.87 -16.24 -21.66
N PRO A 214 -17.08 -16.79 -21.43
CA PRO A 214 -17.60 -17.89 -22.23
C PRO A 214 -17.70 -17.55 -23.72
N GLN A 215 -18.04 -16.30 -24.04
CA GLN A 215 -18.15 -15.79 -25.42
C GLN A 215 -16.80 -15.90 -26.15
N PHE A 216 -15.72 -15.40 -25.53
CA PHE A 216 -14.39 -15.50 -26.12
C PHE A 216 -13.91 -16.96 -26.23
N THR A 217 -14.21 -17.77 -25.23
CA THR A 217 -13.86 -19.20 -25.27
C THR A 217 -14.57 -19.90 -26.42
N SER A 218 -15.82 -19.58 -26.69
CA SER A 218 -16.58 -20.10 -27.84
C SER A 218 -16.01 -19.58 -29.16
N PHE A 219 -15.72 -18.28 -29.25
CA PHE A 219 -15.07 -17.67 -30.40
C PHE A 219 -13.74 -18.36 -30.73
N LYS A 220 -12.87 -18.54 -29.74
CA LYS A 220 -11.58 -19.21 -29.91
C LYS A 220 -11.75 -20.65 -30.43
N LYS A 221 -12.70 -21.40 -29.91
CA LYS A 221 -13.02 -22.76 -30.41
C LYS A 221 -13.50 -22.76 -31.86
N CYS A 222 -14.33 -21.77 -32.25
CA CYS A 222 -14.77 -21.62 -33.65
C CYS A 222 -13.58 -21.32 -34.58
N VAL A 223 -12.67 -20.44 -34.17
CA VAL A 223 -11.45 -20.11 -34.93
C VAL A 223 -10.56 -21.35 -35.07
N GLU A 224 -10.33 -22.09 -34.00
CA GLU A 224 -9.55 -23.33 -34.02
C GLU A 224 -10.17 -24.40 -34.91
N TYR A 225 -11.52 -24.57 -34.86
CA TYR A 225 -12.25 -25.49 -35.72
C TYR A 225 -12.13 -25.08 -37.20
N SER A 226 -12.36 -23.82 -37.54
CA SER A 226 -12.25 -23.28 -38.88
C SER A 226 -10.83 -23.46 -39.45
N ARG A 227 -9.79 -23.25 -38.64
CA ARG A 227 -8.39 -23.46 -39.03
C ARG A 227 -8.08 -24.90 -39.41
N ASN A 228 -8.73 -25.87 -38.72
CA ASN A 228 -8.49 -27.30 -38.96
C ASN A 228 -9.33 -27.85 -40.12
N THR A 229 -10.47 -27.25 -40.42
CA THR A 229 -11.42 -27.75 -41.46
C THR A 229 -11.30 -27.09 -42.80
N VAL A 230 -10.73 -25.86 -42.92
CA VAL A 230 -10.59 -25.15 -44.17
C VAL A 230 -9.31 -25.59 -44.92
N LYS A 231 -9.30 -26.83 -45.43
CA LYS A 231 -8.48 -27.20 -46.57
C LYS A 231 -9.39 -27.18 -47.79
N VAL A 232 -9.25 -26.15 -48.64
CA VAL A 232 -9.97 -26.10 -49.93
C VAL A 232 -9.48 -27.26 -50.78
N ASP A 233 -10.34 -28.27 -50.96
CA ASP A 233 -10.06 -29.33 -51.92
C ASP A 233 -10.23 -28.73 -53.31
N SER A 234 -9.11 -28.62 -54.03
CA SER A 234 -9.05 -28.06 -55.41
C SER A 234 -9.81 -28.89 -56.44
N SER A 235 -10.33 -30.07 -56.04
CA SER A 235 -11.07 -30.98 -56.94
C SER A 235 -12.58 -30.71 -57.06
N VAL A 236 -13.14 -29.77 -56.28
CA VAL A 236 -14.57 -29.44 -56.28
C VAL A 236 -14.94 -28.65 -57.51
N ARG A 237 -15.74 -29.23 -58.45
CA ARG A 237 -16.21 -28.63 -59.72
C ARG A 237 -17.41 -27.72 -59.54
N ASP A 238 -18.10 -27.73 -58.42
CA ASP A 238 -19.30 -26.92 -58.15
C ASP A 238 -18.93 -25.47 -57.79
N THR A 239 -19.42 -24.52 -58.60
CA THR A 239 -19.12 -23.07 -58.49
C THR A 239 -19.64 -22.46 -57.17
N ASP A 240 -20.77 -22.92 -56.63
CA ASP A 240 -21.37 -22.41 -55.43
C ASP A 240 -20.65 -22.94 -54.18
N LEU A 241 -20.27 -24.20 -54.15
CA LEU A 241 -19.42 -24.78 -53.12
C LEU A 241 -18.04 -24.12 -53.07
N ARG A 242 -17.48 -23.76 -54.24
CA ARG A 242 -16.20 -23.05 -54.35
C ARG A 242 -16.29 -21.63 -53.81
N ARG A 243 -17.39 -20.90 -54.10
CA ARG A 243 -17.67 -19.56 -53.52
C ARG A 243 -17.83 -19.62 -52.02
N ALA A 244 -18.60 -20.59 -51.51
CA ALA A 244 -18.78 -20.80 -50.09
C ALA A 244 -17.45 -21.13 -49.37
N ALA A 245 -16.60 -21.95 -49.98
CA ALA A 245 -15.26 -22.27 -49.45
C ALA A 245 -14.35 -21.03 -49.39
N ILE A 246 -14.35 -20.18 -50.41
CA ILE A 246 -13.59 -18.93 -50.42
C ILE A 246 -14.09 -17.94 -49.37
N LEU A 247 -15.42 -17.83 -49.20
CA LEU A 247 -16.00 -16.98 -48.13
C LEU A 247 -15.63 -17.49 -46.75
N ASN A 248 -15.73 -18.79 -46.49
CA ASN A 248 -15.32 -19.41 -45.23
C ASN A 248 -13.82 -19.22 -44.97
N GLN A 249 -12.96 -19.33 -45.98
CA GLN A 249 -11.52 -19.08 -45.82
C GLN A 249 -11.25 -17.61 -45.48
N LYS A 250 -11.93 -16.68 -46.15
CA LYS A 250 -11.80 -15.23 -45.85
C LYS A 250 -12.28 -14.91 -44.44
N GLN A 251 -13.40 -15.50 -44.00
CA GLN A 251 -13.92 -15.37 -42.63
C GLN A 251 -12.91 -15.91 -41.61
N SER A 252 -12.39 -17.13 -41.84
CA SER A 252 -11.38 -17.72 -40.96
C SER A 252 -10.10 -16.88 -40.87
N THR A 253 -9.63 -16.27 -41.98
CA THR A 253 -8.49 -15.35 -41.91
C THR A 253 -8.76 -14.08 -41.15
N ASN A 254 -9.97 -13.52 -41.27
CA ASN A 254 -10.40 -12.35 -40.48
C ASN A 254 -10.50 -12.68 -39.01
N ASP A 255 -11.10 -13.81 -38.66
CA ASP A 255 -11.25 -14.26 -37.24
C ASP A 255 -9.88 -14.51 -36.58
N ILE A 256 -8.92 -15.10 -37.31
CA ILE A 256 -7.54 -15.27 -36.86
C ILE A 256 -6.87 -13.91 -36.63
N ALA A 257 -7.04 -12.99 -37.55
CA ALA A 257 -6.48 -11.64 -37.45
C ALA A 257 -7.08 -10.88 -36.27
N GLU A 258 -8.39 -11.02 -36.00
CA GLU A 258 -9.07 -10.43 -34.84
C GLU A 258 -8.53 -11.00 -33.53
N LEU A 259 -8.34 -12.32 -33.44
CA LEU A 259 -7.76 -12.98 -32.26
C LEU A 259 -6.33 -12.46 -31.98
N GLN A 260 -5.51 -12.38 -33.04
CA GLN A 260 -4.14 -11.83 -32.91
C GLN A 260 -4.15 -10.35 -32.51
N ASN A 261 -5.10 -9.55 -33.02
CA ASN A 261 -5.23 -8.14 -32.64
C ASN A 261 -5.60 -7.99 -31.16
N ILE A 262 -6.52 -8.81 -30.63
CA ILE A 262 -6.89 -8.79 -29.21
C ILE A 262 -5.68 -9.12 -28.33
N GLU A 263 -4.89 -10.15 -28.71
CA GLU A 263 -3.68 -10.51 -27.97
C GLU A 263 -2.62 -9.40 -28.03
N LYS A 264 -2.42 -8.79 -29.21
CA LYS A 264 -1.49 -7.68 -29.41
C LYS A 264 -1.91 -6.43 -28.63
N GLU A 265 -3.21 -6.09 -28.63
CA GLU A 265 -3.74 -4.98 -27.83
C GLU A 265 -3.53 -5.22 -26.35
N LYS A 266 -3.83 -6.43 -25.86
CA LYS A 266 -3.57 -6.81 -24.45
C LYS A 266 -2.10 -6.59 -24.09
N GLY A 267 -1.16 -7.04 -24.94
CA GLY A 267 0.27 -6.85 -24.75
C GLY A 267 0.66 -5.37 -24.71
N ARG A 268 0.12 -4.57 -25.65
CA ARG A 268 0.36 -3.13 -25.72
C ARG A 268 -0.10 -2.41 -24.45
N TYR A 269 -1.32 -2.68 -23.96
CA TYR A 269 -1.82 -2.07 -22.73
C TYR A 269 -0.96 -2.46 -21.52
N LEU A 270 -0.55 -3.72 -21.40
CA LEU A 270 0.33 -4.18 -20.34
C LEU A 270 1.67 -3.43 -20.33
N LEU A 271 2.34 -3.39 -21.48
CA LEU A 271 3.65 -2.73 -21.57
C LEU A 271 3.56 -1.23 -21.36
N THR A 272 2.50 -0.59 -21.85
CA THR A 272 2.24 0.85 -21.61
C THR A 272 2.03 1.11 -20.13
N ALA A 273 1.19 0.32 -19.45
CA ALA A 273 0.96 0.46 -18.00
C ALA A 273 2.26 0.31 -17.22
N LEU A 274 3.04 -0.74 -17.49
CA LEU A 274 4.33 -1.00 -16.82
C LEU A 274 5.33 0.13 -17.07
N ARG A 275 5.45 0.60 -18.32
CA ARG A 275 6.37 1.68 -18.69
C ARG A 275 6.10 2.95 -17.89
N TYR A 276 4.85 3.40 -17.82
CA TYR A 276 4.52 4.64 -17.13
C TYR A 276 4.51 4.48 -15.59
N TYR A 277 4.21 3.29 -15.06
CA TYR A 277 4.45 3.01 -13.63
C TYR A 277 5.93 3.09 -13.29
N ILE A 278 6.80 2.51 -14.11
CA ILE A 278 8.26 2.55 -13.92
C ILE A 278 8.77 3.99 -13.97
N LEU A 279 8.41 4.77 -15.01
CA LEU A 279 8.84 6.16 -15.15
C LEU A 279 8.45 7.00 -13.95
N THR A 280 7.22 6.85 -13.45
CA THR A 280 6.77 7.56 -12.26
C THR A 280 7.56 7.11 -11.02
N LEU A 281 7.79 5.81 -10.85
CA LEU A 281 8.53 5.28 -9.69
C LEU A 281 10.01 5.65 -9.71
N CYS A 282 10.62 5.86 -10.87
CA CYS A 282 12.02 6.32 -10.95
C CYS A 282 12.20 7.73 -10.39
N HIS A 283 11.24 8.61 -10.59
CA HIS A 283 11.44 10.04 -10.39
C HIS A 283 10.58 10.66 -9.29
N SER A 284 9.48 10.04 -8.87
CA SER A 284 8.57 10.59 -7.86
C SER A 284 8.47 9.72 -6.62
N ASN A 285 8.50 10.35 -5.43
CA ASN A 285 8.28 9.68 -4.15
C ASN A 285 6.83 9.76 -3.67
N ASP A 286 5.98 10.55 -4.33
CA ASP A 286 4.57 10.70 -3.93
C ASP A 286 3.71 9.48 -4.31
N TYR A 287 4.19 8.68 -5.26
CA TYR A 287 3.47 7.54 -5.82
C TYR A 287 4.08 6.17 -5.47
N ASN A 288 4.79 6.06 -4.35
CA ASN A 288 5.47 4.81 -3.94
C ASN A 288 4.55 3.58 -3.89
N SER A 289 3.24 3.78 -3.63
CA SER A 289 2.25 2.71 -3.62
C SER A 289 2.05 2.02 -4.99
N LEU A 290 2.44 2.67 -6.09
CA LEU A 290 2.38 2.06 -7.43
C LEU A 290 3.32 0.84 -7.57
N ALA A 291 4.36 0.74 -6.73
CA ALA A 291 5.24 -0.42 -6.69
C ALA A 291 4.46 -1.73 -6.44
N PHE A 292 3.41 -1.69 -5.63
CA PHE A 292 2.55 -2.86 -5.38
C PHE A 292 1.86 -3.33 -6.67
N ARG A 293 1.30 -2.39 -7.46
CA ARG A 293 0.63 -2.76 -8.71
C ARG A 293 1.63 -3.18 -9.80
N LEU A 294 2.76 -2.48 -9.90
CA LEU A 294 3.85 -2.84 -10.82
C LEU A 294 4.29 -4.29 -10.59
N VAL A 295 4.60 -4.65 -9.34
CA VAL A 295 5.05 -5.99 -8.98
C VAL A 295 3.94 -7.03 -9.20
N ALA A 296 2.68 -6.71 -8.87
CA ALA A 296 1.56 -7.62 -9.13
C ALA A 296 1.41 -7.94 -10.62
N LEU A 297 1.45 -6.93 -11.49
CA LEU A 297 1.40 -7.13 -12.95
C LEU A 297 2.59 -7.94 -13.46
N TRP A 298 3.79 -7.69 -12.92
CA TRP A 298 4.97 -8.45 -13.28
C TRP A 298 4.86 -9.92 -12.88
N LEU A 299 4.47 -10.22 -11.64
CA LEU A 299 4.31 -11.59 -11.14
C LEU A 299 3.23 -12.36 -11.93
N GLU A 300 2.14 -11.70 -12.32
CA GLU A 300 1.10 -12.30 -13.17
C GLU A 300 1.60 -12.61 -14.58
N ASN A 301 2.60 -11.89 -15.08
CA ASN A 301 3.16 -12.01 -16.41
C ASN A 301 4.64 -12.45 -16.39
N ALA A 302 5.03 -13.26 -15.40
CA ALA A 302 6.40 -13.72 -15.16
C ALA A 302 7.07 -14.35 -16.39
N ASN A 303 6.31 -15.08 -17.22
CA ASN A 303 6.82 -15.74 -18.43
C ASN A 303 6.91 -14.82 -19.66
N ASN A 304 6.49 -13.56 -19.56
CA ASN A 304 6.52 -12.64 -20.68
C ASN A 304 7.92 -12.01 -20.82
N LYS A 305 8.61 -12.34 -21.93
CA LYS A 305 9.98 -11.86 -22.21
C LYS A 305 10.07 -10.34 -22.33
N GLU A 306 9.08 -9.69 -22.97
CA GLU A 306 9.07 -8.23 -23.16
C GLU A 306 8.92 -7.50 -21.81
N VAL A 307 8.06 -8.03 -20.92
CA VAL A 307 7.90 -7.52 -19.55
C VAL A 307 9.22 -7.63 -18.78
N ASN A 308 9.85 -8.81 -18.80
CA ASN A 308 11.11 -9.02 -18.09
C ASN A 308 12.25 -8.15 -18.65
N LYS A 309 12.33 -7.97 -19.96
CA LYS A 309 13.29 -7.05 -20.61
C LYS A 309 13.05 -5.60 -20.22
N LEU A 310 11.79 -5.14 -20.24
CA LEU A 310 11.43 -3.78 -19.82
C LEU A 310 11.86 -3.50 -18.36
N LEU A 311 11.58 -4.43 -17.47
CA LEU A 311 11.94 -4.29 -16.06
C LEU A 311 13.45 -4.33 -15.85
N ASN A 312 14.16 -5.28 -16.48
CA ASN A 312 15.62 -5.39 -16.35
C ASN A 312 16.34 -4.09 -16.73
N ASN A 313 15.88 -3.45 -17.80
CA ASN A 313 16.49 -2.21 -18.30
C ASN A 313 16.28 -1.00 -17.36
N ASN A 314 15.28 -1.06 -16.47
CA ASN A 314 14.90 0.08 -15.64
C ASN A 314 15.10 -0.14 -14.14
N PHE A 315 15.43 -1.35 -13.70
CA PHE A 315 15.58 -1.64 -12.26
C PHE A 315 16.64 -0.77 -11.58
N ASP A 316 17.73 -0.47 -12.27
CA ASP A 316 18.83 0.31 -11.69
C ASP A 316 18.45 1.77 -11.42
N GLN A 317 17.44 2.28 -12.12
CA GLN A 317 16.93 3.64 -11.96
C GLN A 317 15.85 3.75 -10.86
N MET A 318 15.13 2.65 -10.57
CA MET A 318 14.11 2.67 -9.52
C MET A 318 14.74 2.56 -8.13
N PRO A 319 14.42 3.46 -7.18
CA PRO A 319 14.96 3.39 -5.82
C PRO A 319 14.56 2.09 -5.11
N SER A 320 15.54 1.40 -4.52
CA SER A 320 15.37 0.09 -3.86
C SER A 320 14.39 0.13 -2.68
N PHE A 321 14.33 1.25 -1.95
CA PHE A 321 13.45 1.40 -0.79
C PHE A 321 11.95 1.20 -1.14
N LYS A 322 11.54 1.41 -2.40
CA LYS A 322 10.16 1.24 -2.86
C LYS A 322 9.72 -0.22 -2.91
N PHE A 323 10.67 -1.15 -3.00
CA PHE A 323 10.43 -2.59 -3.01
C PHE A 323 10.47 -3.22 -1.63
N ILE A 324 10.96 -2.52 -0.60
CA ILE A 324 11.09 -3.07 0.75
C ILE A 324 9.76 -3.64 1.30
N PRO A 325 8.60 -2.98 1.13
CA PRO A 325 7.33 -3.57 1.57
C PRO A 325 6.95 -4.87 0.85
N LEU A 326 7.58 -5.18 -0.27
CA LEU A 326 7.30 -6.33 -1.13
C LEU A 326 8.36 -7.45 -1.04
N ILE A 327 9.38 -7.27 -0.21
CA ILE A 327 10.46 -8.27 -0.05
C ILE A 327 9.94 -9.68 0.26
N PRO A 328 8.97 -9.89 1.17
CA PRO A 328 8.46 -11.23 1.45
C PRO A 328 7.84 -11.90 0.21
N GLN A 329 7.14 -11.15 -0.63
CA GLN A 329 6.53 -11.65 -1.86
C GLN A 329 7.60 -11.95 -2.91
N LEU A 330 8.53 -11.05 -3.15
CA LEU A 330 9.63 -11.23 -4.10
C LEU A 330 10.53 -12.41 -3.69
N ALA A 331 10.88 -12.50 -2.42
CA ALA A 331 11.69 -13.59 -1.90
C ALA A 331 11.04 -14.97 -2.05
N ALA A 332 9.71 -15.06 -2.07
CA ALA A 332 9.00 -16.30 -2.34
C ALA A 332 9.22 -16.82 -3.78
N HIS A 333 9.59 -15.94 -4.70
CA HIS A 333 9.87 -16.25 -6.10
C HIS A 333 11.37 -16.35 -6.44
N THR A 334 12.25 -16.21 -5.45
CA THR A 334 13.69 -16.42 -5.67
C THR A 334 13.97 -17.86 -6.11
N ASN A 335 14.90 -18.01 -7.05
CA ASN A 335 15.25 -19.31 -7.61
C ASN A 335 16.73 -19.31 -8.01
N ASN A 336 17.29 -20.52 -8.21
CA ASN A 336 18.63 -20.72 -8.75
C ASN A 336 18.65 -20.96 -10.27
N VAL A 337 17.49 -20.90 -10.93
CA VAL A 337 17.35 -21.04 -12.39
C VAL A 337 17.70 -19.73 -13.07
N SER A 338 18.31 -19.81 -14.23
CA SER A 338 18.78 -18.64 -15.02
C SER A 338 17.74 -18.16 -16.06
N ASP A 339 16.44 -18.24 -15.73
CA ASP A 339 15.41 -17.60 -16.55
C ASP A 339 15.35 -16.10 -16.26
N ASP A 340 14.88 -15.32 -17.25
CA ASP A 340 14.84 -13.85 -17.19
C ASP A 340 14.08 -13.33 -15.96
N PHE A 341 13.03 -14.02 -15.56
CA PHE A 341 12.23 -13.63 -14.40
C PHE A 341 13.01 -13.82 -13.09
N SER A 342 13.58 -15.00 -12.88
CA SER A 342 14.37 -15.32 -11.67
C SER A 342 15.61 -14.44 -11.55
N VAL A 343 16.29 -14.15 -12.66
CA VAL A 343 17.42 -13.22 -12.69
C VAL A 343 17.01 -11.83 -12.21
N ASN A 344 15.88 -11.32 -12.70
CA ASN A 344 15.35 -10.02 -12.32
C ASN A 344 14.92 -9.96 -10.84
N VAL A 345 14.24 -10.99 -10.34
CA VAL A 345 13.87 -11.10 -8.91
C VAL A 345 15.12 -11.08 -8.04
N ASN A 346 16.12 -11.89 -8.39
CA ASN A 346 17.38 -11.98 -7.64
C ASN A 346 18.16 -10.65 -7.69
N LYS A 347 18.16 -9.94 -8.82
CA LYS A 347 18.79 -8.61 -8.95
C LYS A 347 18.17 -7.59 -8.00
N ILE A 348 16.83 -7.53 -7.91
CA ILE A 348 16.13 -6.63 -6.99
C ILE A 348 16.43 -7.01 -5.53
N LEU A 349 16.35 -8.29 -5.18
CA LEU A 349 16.61 -8.77 -3.82
C LEU A 349 18.05 -8.48 -3.39
N MET A 350 19.03 -8.67 -4.30
CA MET A 350 20.42 -8.34 -4.07
C MET A 350 20.60 -6.85 -3.75
N ARG A 351 20.03 -5.98 -4.59
CA ARG A 351 20.11 -4.54 -4.41
C ARG A 351 19.42 -4.10 -3.11
N CYS A 352 18.22 -4.61 -2.83
CA CYS A 352 17.54 -4.33 -1.57
C CYS A 352 18.31 -4.84 -0.34
N ALA A 353 19.07 -5.92 -0.45
CA ALA A 353 19.91 -6.43 0.64
C ALA A 353 21.16 -5.56 0.88
N LEU A 354 21.72 -4.98 -0.17
CA LEU A 354 22.86 -4.06 -0.07
C LEU A 354 22.46 -2.71 0.51
N ASP A 355 21.36 -2.11 -0.01
CA ASP A 355 20.92 -0.78 0.39
C ASP A 355 20.13 -0.81 1.72
N HIS A 356 19.37 -1.87 1.99
CA HIS A 356 18.47 -2.00 3.14
C HIS A 356 18.63 -3.36 3.86
N PRO A 357 19.82 -3.67 4.38
CA PRO A 357 20.14 -4.99 4.94
C PRO A 357 19.22 -5.39 6.09
N HIS A 358 18.86 -4.45 6.96
CA HIS A 358 18.01 -4.71 8.14
C HIS A 358 16.57 -5.11 7.80
N HIS A 359 16.11 -4.80 6.60
CA HIS A 359 14.76 -5.15 6.13
C HIS A 359 14.76 -6.42 5.27
N THR A 360 15.80 -6.64 4.49
CA THR A 360 15.87 -7.70 3.48
C THR A 360 16.51 -8.99 4.02
N LEU A 361 17.63 -8.87 4.72
CA LEU A 361 18.37 -10.04 5.21
C LEU A 361 17.57 -10.96 6.15
N PRO A 362 16.73 -10.45 7.08
CA PRO A 362 15.91 -11.33 7.92
C PRO A 362 15.01 -12.27 7.11
N VAL A 363 14.45 -11.79 5.99
CA VAL A 363 13.57 -12.58 5.12
C VAL A 363 14.38 -13.64 4.35
N LEU A 364 15.53 -13.28 3.79
CA LEU A 364 16.41 -14.22 3.09
C LEU A 364 16.99 -15.28 4.03
N LEU A 365 17.34 -14.90 5.25
CA LEU A 365 17.84 -15.85 6.27
C LEU A 365 16.73 -16.80 6.74
N ALA A 366 15.50 -16.32 6.91
CA ALA A 366 14.36 -17.17 7.24
C ALA A 366 14.08 -18.22 6.14
N LEU A 367 14.24 -17.83 4.87
CA LEU A 367 14.14 -18.77 3.74
C LEU A 367 15.29 -19.78 3.72
N LYS A 368 16.54 -19.31 3.88
CA LYS A 368 17.72 -20.20 3.99
C LYS A 368 17.53 -21.25 5.09
N ASN A 369 17.03 -20.78 6.25
CA ASN A 369 16.87 -21.60 7.46
C ASN A 369 15.49 -22.28 7.54
N LEU A 370 14.75 -22.37 6.43
CA LEU A 370 13.37 -22.88 6.42
C LEU A 370 13.21 -24.20 7.18
N TYR A 371 14.21 -25.05 7.10
CA TYR A 371 14.20 -26.38 7.71
C TYR A 371 15.10 -26.50 8.95
N GLY A 372 15.65 -25.40 9.48
CA GLY A 372 16.58 -25.40 10.61
C GLY A 372 16.00 -26.00 11.92
N ASP A 373 14.68 -26.02 12.07
CA ASP A 373 14.02 -26.65 13.24
C ASP A 373 14.27 -28.16 13.34
N TYR A 374 14.52 -28.82 12.20
CA TYR A 374 14.76 -30.28 12.18
C TYR A 374 16.07 -30.69 12.82
N GLU A 375 17.05 -29.79 12.95
CA GLU A 375 18.31 -30.03 13.68
C GLU A 375 18.05 -30.25 15.17
N PHE A 376 16.99 -29.65 15.71
CA PHE A 376 16.61 -29.69 17.12
C PHE A 376 15.39 -30.60 17.39
N SER A 377 14.83 -31.23 16.36
CA SER A 377 13.62 -32.06 16.44
C SER A 377 13.97 -33.54 16.38
N LYS A 378 13.24 -34.37 17.16
CA LYS A 378 13.32 -35.83 17.04
C LYS A 378 12.70 -36.38 15.74
N THR A 379 11.97 -35.57 14.99
CA THR A 379 11.35 -35.94 13.71
C THR A 379 12.34 -35.76 12.57
N LYS A 380 12.66 -36.82 11.86
CA LYS A 380 13.49 -36.77 10.65
C LYS A 380 12.73 -36.10 9.52
N ARG A 381 13.42 -35.22 8.77
CA ARG A 381 12.88 -34.62 7.54
C ARG A 381 12.60 -35.75 6.52
N SER A 382 11.43 -35.73 5.89
CA SER A 382 11.19 -36.50 4.66
C SER A 382 12.20 -36.05 3.60
N THR A 383 12.85 -36.99 2.92
CA THR A 383 13.94 -36.80 1.95
C THR A 383 13.53 -36.09 0.63
N LYS A 384 12.50 -35.27 0.62
CA LYS A 384 12.20 -34.39 -0.53
C LYS A 384 13.32 -33.36 -0.67
N GLY A 385 13.81 -33.14 -1.89
CA GLY A 385 14.83 -32.15 -2.22
C GLY A 385 14.55 -30.77 -1.67
N GLU A 386 15.54 -29.90 -1.62
CA GLU A 386 15.32 -28.51 -1.18
C GLU A 386 14.44 -27.77 -2.19
N GLU A 387 13.52 -26.94 -1.68
CA GLU A 387 12.67 -26.11 -2.53
C GLU A 387 13.51 -25.08 -3.32
N PRO A 388 13.16 -24.77 -4.58
CA PRO A 388 13.91 -23.83 -5.42
C PRO A 388 14.19 -22.48 -4.75
N ARG A 389 13.21 -21.94 -3.99
CA ARG A 389 13.36 -20.68 -3.26
C ARG A 389 14.41 -20.74 -2.14
N VAL A 390 14.61 -21.91 -1.52
CA VAL A 390 15.65 -22.10 -0.49
C VAL A 390 17.03 -22.08 -1.14
N LEU A 391 17.16 -22.74 -2.29
CA LEU A 391 18.40 -22.75 -3.08
C LEU A 391 18.74 -21.35 -3.59
N GLY A 392 17.76 -20.62 -4.10
CA GLY A 392 17.92 -19.22 -4.52
C GLY A 392 18.37 -18.32 -3.38
N ALA A 393 17.75 -18.42 -2.20
CA ALA A 393 18.15 -17.65 -1.02
C ALA A 393 19.57 -17.99 -0.55
N LYS A 394 19.96 -19.26 -0.58
CA LYS A 394 21.34 -19.70 -0.26
C LYS A 394 22.36 -19.10 -1.23
N GLN A 395 22.05 -19.09 -2.52
CA GLN A 395 22.92 -18.52 -3.56
C GLN A 395 23.08 -17.00 -3.39
N LEU A 396 21.98 -16.28 -3.16
CA LEU A 396 22.02 -14.83 -2.90
C LEU A 396 22.85 -14.50 -1.66
N LEU A 397 22.62 -15.20 -0.55
CA LEU A 397 23.37 -14.99 0.68
C LEU A 397 24.88 -15.33 0.49
N LYS A 398 25.22 -16.34 -0.29
CA LYS A 398 26.62 -16.64 -0.63
C LYS A 398 27.30 -15.49 -1.36
N GLN A 399 26.59 -14.85 -2.30
CA GLN A 399 27.12 -13.67 -2.99
C GLN A 399 27.22 -12.46 -2.04
N LEU A 400 26.24 -12.24 -1.17
CA LEU A 400 26.22 -11.16 -0.19
C LEU A 400 27.32 -11.31 0.88
N HIS A 401 27.77 -12.52 1.19
CA HIS A 401 28.92 -12.74 2.06
C HIS A 401 30.26 -12.22 1.51
N ALA A 402 30.33 -11.94 0.21
CA ALA A 402 31.48 -11.29 -0.42
C ALA A 402 31.37 -9.76 -0.47
N SER A 403 30.31 -9.17 0.10
CA SER A 403 30.02 -7.73 0.05
C SER A 403 30.21 -7.04 1.41
N ASN A 404 30.00 -5.72 1.45
CA ASN A 404 30.07 -4.88 2.64
C ASN A 404 29.04 -5.25 3.73
N VAL A 405 27.96 -5.95 3.41
CA VAL A 405 26.95 -6.40 4.38
C VAL A 405 27.31 -7.75 5.05
N ALA A 406 28.42 -8.39 4.67
CA ALA A 406 28.84 -9.67 5.25
C ALA A 406 28.94 -9.68 6.80
N PRO A 407 29.43 -8.63 7.47
CA PRO A 407 29.46 -8.60 8.92
C PRO A 407 28.08 -8.57 9.56
N ILE A 408 27.11 -7.90 8.91
CA ILE A 408 25.69 -7.87 9.35
C ILE A 408 25.08 -9.27 9.22
N ILE A 409 25.34 -9.95 8.11
CA ILE A 409 24.86 -11.32 7.88
C ILE A 409 25.37 -12.26 8.96
N LYS A 410 26.65 -12.22 9.29
CA LYS A 410 27.27 -13.07 10.33
C LYS A 410 26.63 -12.89 11.70
N GLU A 411 26.37 -11.64 12.11
CA GLU A 411 25.68 -11.37 13.38
C GLU A 411 24.24 -11.87 13.35
N MET A 412 23.50 -11.65 12.24
CA MET A 412 22.12 -12.13 12.10
C MET A 412 22.03 -13.67 12.08
N GLU A 413 22.94 -14.37 11.42
CA GLU A 413 22.99 -15.83 11.40
C GLU A 413 23.22 -16.41 12.80
N ARG A 414 24.19 -15.86 13.55
CA ARG A 414 24.46 -16.27 14.93
C ARG A 414 23.24 -16.04 15.84
N LEU A 415 22.59 -14.88 15.70
CA LEU A 415 21.39 -14.56 16.47
C LEU A 415 20.23 -15.51 16.10
N SER A 416 19.99 -15.71 14.81
CA SER A 416 18.93 -16.61 14.34
C SER A 416 19.13 -18.03 14.84
N HIS A 417 20.35 -18.57 14.77
CA HIS A 417 20.68 -19.90 15.29
C HIS A 417 20.43 -19.99 16.80
N ALA A 418 20.90 -19.01 17.58
CA ALA A 418 20.72 -18.98 19.03
C ALA A 418 19.23 -18.92 19.43
N LEU A 419 18.42 -18.12 18.72
CA LEU A 419 16.98 -18.02 18.95
C LEU A 419 16.25 -19.32 18.57
N VAL A 420 16.58 -19.95 17.45
CA VAL A 420 15.96 -21.22 17.01
C VAL A 420 16.29 -22.34 17.99
N MET A 421 17.52 -22.41 18.47
CA MET A 421 17.96 -23.36 19.48
C MET A 421 17.15 -23.22 20.77
N LEU A 422 17.00 -21.99 21.29
CA LEU A 422 16.19 -21.72 22.48
C LEU A 422 14.69 -21.95 22.23
N ALA A 423 14.16 -21.61 21.04
CA ALA A 423 12.75 -21.85 20.69
C ALA A 423 12.37 -23.33 20.78
N ASN A 424 13.27 -24.21 20.34
CA ASN A 424 13.07 -25.67 20.35
C ASN A 424 13.48 -26.35 21.65
N TYR A 425 14.04 -25.61 22.63
CA TYR A 425 14.32 -26.16 23.95
C TYR A 425 13.02 -26.55 24.66
N ASP A 426 12.91 -27.82 25.08
CA ASP A 426 11.73 -28.32 25.80
C ASP A 426 11.77 -27.90 27.28
N ALA A 427 11.00 -26.87 27.61
CA ALA A 427 10.73 -26.50 29.00
C ALA A 427 9.54 -27.29 29.54
N ASP A 428 9.48 -27.45 30.87
CA ASP A 428 8.33 -28.10 31.52
C ASP A 428 7.03 -27.32 31.25
N LYS A 429 6.09 -27.97 30.56
CA LYS A 429 4.82 -27.37 30.14
C LYS A 429 3.79 -27.26 31.24
N SER A 430 4.00 -27.93 32.35
CA SER A 430 3.04 -28.04 33.46
C SER A 430 2.92 -26.76 34.27
N LYS A 431 3.92 -25.87 34.24
CA LYS A 431 4.01 -24.67 35.06
C LYS A 431 3.97 -23.40 34.18
N ARG A 432 2.77 -22.88 33.99
CA ARG A 432 2.53 -21.62 33.29
C ARG A 432 2.94 -20.42 34.16
N GLY A 433 3.60 -19.43 33.53
CA GLY A 433 4.03 -18.21 34.24
C GLY A 433 5.27 -18.41 35.11
N THR A 434 5.95 -19.54 35.02
CA THR A 434 7.16 -19.82 35.81
C THR A 434 8.37 -19.26 35.10
N MET A 435 9.25 -18.63 35.88
CA MET A 435 10.57 -18.19 35.42
C MET A 435 11.55 -19.36 35.46
N TYR A 436 12.25 -19.58 34.37
CA TYR A 436 13.30 -20.60 34.24
C TYR A 436 14.62 -19.95 33.90
N GLU A 437 15.69 -20.43 34.47
CA GLU A 437 17.04 -20.07 33.98
C GLU A 437 17.31 -20.70 32.64
N ILE A 438 17.97 -19.92 31.77
CA ILE A 438 18.43 -20.42 30.47
C ILE A 438 19.63 -21.32 30.71
N PRO A 439 19.62 -22.60 30.27
CA PRO A 439 20.74 -23.50 30.46
C PRO A 439 22.04 -22.96 29.90
N ALA A 440 23.15 -23.19 30.61
CA ALA A 440 24.47 -22.64 30.25
C ALA A 440 24.96 -23.02 28.84
N GLY A 441 24.48 -24.14 28.30
CA GLY A 441 24.76 -24.57 26.93
C GLY A 441 24.04 -23.83 25.82
N GLN A 442 23.11 -22.93 26.14
CA GLN A 442 22.33 -22.17 25.16
C GLN A 442 23.17 -21.03 24.56
N GLU A 443 23.26 -20.97 23.24
CA GLU A 443 24.03 -19.96 22.48
C GLU A 443 23.54 -18.52 22.74
N ILE A 444 22.26 -18.33 23.11
CA ILE A 444 21.69 -17.01 23.40
C ILE A 444 22.44 -16.27 24.52
N LEU A 445 23.01 -16.98 25.48
CA LEU A 445 23.80 -16.40 26.57
C LEU A 445 25.15 -15.86 26.12
N LYS A 446 25.64 -16.35 24.96
CA LYS A 446 26.89 -15.91 24.34
C LYS A 446 26.69 -14.68 23.43
N ILE A 447 25.43 -14.28 23.18
CA ILE A 447 25.11 -13.08 22.39
C ILE A 447 25.34 -11.85 23.26
N LYS A 448 26.47 -11.19 23.02
CA LYS A 448 26.86 -9.95 23.72
C LYS A 448 27.45 -8.97 22.73
N HIS A 449 27.08 -7.69 22.86
CA HIS A 449 27.64 -6.57 22.09
C HIS A 449 27.58 -6.74 20.56
N PHE A 450 26.45 -7.18 20.04
CA PHE A 450 26.21 -7.10 18.60
C PHE A 450 25.97 -5.63 18.22
N SER A 451 26.85 -5.06 17.42
CA SER A 451 26.87 -3.62 17.12
C SER A 451 26.23 -3.25 15.77
N ARG A 452 25.99 -4.23 14.91
CA ARG A 452 25.64 -4.00 13.51
C ARG A 452 24.20 -4.34 13.15
N ILE A 453 23.48 -5.01 14.03
CA ILE A 453 22.11 -5.41 13.80
C ILE A 453 21.17 -4.77 14.81
N PHE A 454 20.00 -4.35 14.34
CA PHE A 454 18.94 -3.88 15.23
C PHE A 454 18.39 -5.01 16.10
N VAL A 455 17.90 -4.66 17.29
CA VAL A 455 17.06 -5.60 18.07
C VAL A 455 15.91 -6.09 17.18
N PRO A 456 15.70 -7.41 16.99
CA PRO A 456 14.81 -7.97 15.96
C PRO A 456 13.37 -7.46 15.99
N THR A 457 12.88 -7.14 17.18
CA THR A 457 11.49 -6.68 17.40
C THR A 457 11.34 -5.17 17.35
N LEU A 458 12.38 -4.42 17.01
CA LEU A 458 12.27 -3.00 16.72
C LEU A 458 11.71 -2.79 15.31
N THR A 459 10.82 -1.81 15.20
CA THR A 459 10.42 -1.28 13.89
C THR A 459 11.46 -0.26 13.45
N VAL A 460 12.07 -0.50 12.31
CA VAL A 460 13.04 0.39 11.68
C VAL A 460 12.33 1.02 10.47
N ASP A 461 12.31 2.33 10.41
CA ASP A 461 11.76 3.03 9.27
C ASP A 461 12.68 2.90 8.05
N VAL A 462 12.08 2.70 6.88
CA VAL A 462 12.83 2.61 5.63
C VAL A 462 13.32 3.99 5.23
N LYS A 463 14.63 4.17 5.14
CA LYS A 463 15.25 5.43 4.73
C LYS A 463 15.52 5.43 3.23
N CYS A 464 15.15 6.52 2.53
CA CYS A 464 15.34 6.64 1.09
C CYS A 464 16.81 6.58 0.65
N ASN A 465 17.73 7.03 1.51
CA ASN A 465 19.17 7.03 1.24
C ASN A 465 19.88 5.71 1.56
N GLY A 466 19.19 4.73 2.18
CA GLY A 466 19.80 3.46 2.59
C GLY A 466 20.78 3.54 3.78
N GLU A 467 20.93 4.72 4.40
CA GLU A 467 21.86 4.91 5.51
C GLU A 467 21.17 4.73 6.85
N TYR A 468 21.66 3.80 7.65
CA TYR A 468 21.09 3.43 8.95
C TYR A 468 22.08 3.75 10.09
N ASP A 469 22.20 5.05 10.38
CA ASP A 469 22.96 5.53 11.53
C ASP A 469 22.21 5.24 12.83
N ASN A 470 22.93 5.22 13.96
CA ASN A 470 22.35 5.05 15.30
C ASN A 470 21.54 3.76 15.47
N VAL A 471 22.09 2.64 15.03
CA VAL A 471 21.50 1.31 15.20
C VAL A 471 21.36 1.00 16.71
N ILE A 472 20.14 0.88 17.21
CA ILE A 472 19.90 0.31 18.53
C ILE A 472 20.09 -1.19 18.44
N SER A 473 21.29 -1.62 18.76
CA SER A 473 21.74 -3.00 18.62
C SER A 473 21.55 -3.79 19.91
N ILE A 474 22.01 -5.04 19.94
CA ILE A 474 21.85 -5.95 21.07
C ILE A 474 23.03 -5.86 21.99
N ALA A 475 22.83 -5.34 23.23
CA ALA A 475 23.85 -5.43 24.27
C ALA A 475 23.95 -6.84 24.85
N ARG A 476 22.82 -7.45 25.24
CA ARG A 476 22.75 -8.83 25.74
C ARG A 476 21.30 -9.29 25.91
N TYR A 477 21.10 -10.59 26.08
CA TYR A 477 19.86 -11.18 26.61
C TYR A 477 19.98 -11.41 28.12
N THR A 478 18.84 -11.49 28.82
CA THR A 478 18.83 -11.92 30.22
C THR A 478 19.02 -13.43 30.30
N ASN A 479 19.45 -13.91 31.47
CA ASN A 479 19.71 -15.33 31.71
C ASN A 479 18.46 -16.16 32.06
N ALA A 480 17.26 -15.56 31.98
CA ALA A 480 16.02 -16.25 32.33
C ALA A 480 14.93 -15.99 31.26
N PHE A 481 13.99 -16.91 31.15
CA PHE A 481 12.76 -16.77 30.36
C PHE A 481 11.55 -17.17 31.18
N GLU A 482 10.39 -16.62 30.82
CA GLU A 482 9.08 -16.97 31.39
C GLU A 482 8.30 -17.82 30.38
N THR A 483 7.69 -18.93 30.83
CA THR A 483 6.79 -19.71 29.98
C THR A 483 5.41 -19.05 29.92
N VAL A 484 4.98 -18.70 28.71
CA VAL A 484 3.63 -18.19 28.45
C VAL A 484 2.73 -19.36 28.06
N GLY A 485 1.56 -19.46 28.65
CA GLY A 485 0.68 -20.61 28.38
C GLY A 485 0.30 -20.77 26.91
N GLY A 486 -0.06 -22.00 26.56
CA GLY A 486 -0.41 -22.42 25.20
C GLY A 486 0.13 -23.82 24.90
N VAL A 487 -0.32 -24.43 23.81
CA VAL A 487 0.04 -25.80 23.42
C VAL A 487 1.55 -25.95 23.18
N ASN A 488 2.18 -24.92 22.63
CA ASN A 488 3.60 -24.93 22.26
C ASN A 488 4.53 -24.28 23.31
N ALA A 489 4.01 -23.88 24.47
CA ALA A 489 4.75 -23.26 25.58
C ALA A 489 5.75 -22.19 25.12
N PRO A 490 5.29 -21.09 24.49
CA PRO A 490 6.17 -20.02 24.01
C PRO A 490 6.92 -19.38 25.19
N LYS A 491 8.12 -18.88 24.92
CA LYS A 491 9.05 -18.35 25.91
C LYS A 491 9.10 -16.83 25.81
N LYS A 492 8.82 -16.14 26.88
CA LYS A 492 9.02 -14.70 27.00
C LYS A 492 10.45 -14.44 27.47
N ILE A 493 11.23 -13.80 26.63
CA ILE A 493 12.64 -13.46 26.86
C ILE A 493 12.82 -11.94 26.90
N VAL A 494 13.90 -11.47 27.47
CA VAL A 494 14.20 -10.03 27.55
C VAL A 494 15.52 -9.73 26.85
N CYS A 495 15.45 -8.90 25.82
CA CYS A 495 16.61 -8.33 25.14
C CYS A 495 16.91 -6.94 25.72
N ILE A 496 18.17 -6.66 26.00
CA ILE A 496 18.65 -5.34 26.41
C ILE A 496 19.38 -4.74 25.21
N GLY A 497 18.90 -3.58 24.75
CA GLY A 497 19.53 -2.85 23.68
C GLY A 497 20.76 -2.06 24.13
N THR A 498 21.52 -1.53 23.19
CA THR A 498 22.65 -0.63 23.48
C THR A 498 22.24 0.70 24.10
N ASP A 499 20.95 1.04 23.99
CA ASP A 499 20.30 2.15 24.68
C ASP A 499 19.93 1.84 26.16
N GLY A 500 20.27 0.66 26.67
CA GLY A 500 19.94 0.19 28.02
C GLY A 500 18.48 -0.23 28.22
N ILE A 501 17.62 -0.06 27.23
CA ILE A 501 16.18 -0.36 27.36
C ILE A 501 15.94 -1.87 27.28
N LYS A 502 15.18 -2.38 28.26
CA LYS A 502 14.70 -3.77 28.28
C LYS A 502 13.50 -3.95 27.36
N ARG A 503 13.61 -4.85 26.39
CA ARG A 503 12.55 -5.20 25.43
C ARG A 503 12.13 -6.64 25.63
N GLU A 504 10.89 -6.82 26.02
CA GLU A 504 10.28 -8.14 26.15
C GLU A 504 9.94 -8.66 24.77
N GLN A 505 10.24 -9.93 24.53
CA GLN A 505 10.03 -10.60 23.24
C GLN A 505 9.40 -11.96 23.49
N LEU A 506 8.50 -12.39 22.62
CA LEU A 506 7.89 -13.70 22.66
C LEU A 506 8.54 -14.62 21.62
N LEU A 507 9.29 -15.59 22.09
CA LEU A 507 9.93 -16.61 21.25
C LEU A 507 9.04 -17.82 21.15
N LYS A 508 8.62 -18.16 19.94
CA LYS A 508 7.77 -19.30 19.63
C LYS A 508 8.55 -20.37 18.88
N GLY A 509 8.38 -21.63 19.26
CA GLY A 509 8.76 -22.81 18.51
C GLY A 509 7.53 -23.64 18.18
N LYS A 510 7.64 -24.54 17.18
CA LYS A 510 6.55 -25.42 16.73
C LYS A 510 5.31 -24.66 16.20
N ASP A 511 5.49 -23.42 15.73
CA ASP A 511 4.43 -22.51 15.25
C ASP A 511 4.86 -21.74 14.00
N ASP A 512 4.01 -21.69 12.96
CA ASP A 512 4.32 -21.00 11.70
C ASP A 512 3.94 -19.51 11.80
N LEU A 513 4.95 -18.66 12.00
CA LEU A 513 4.77 -17.21 12.15
C LEU A 513 4.74 -16.44 10.83
N ARG A 514 4.84 -17.10 9.69
CA ARG A 514 4.83 -16.41 8.38
C ARG A 514 3.46 -15.81 8.09
N GLN A 515 2.37 -16.48 8.49
CA GLN A 515 1.02 -15.93 8.38
C GLN A 515 0.85 -14.69 9.27
N ASP A 516 1.30 -14.74 10.52
CA ASP A 516 1.27 -13.58 11.43
C ASP A 516 2.06 -12.39 10.84
N SER A 517 3.22 -12.65 10.24
CA SER A 517 4.04 -11.61 9.59
C SER A 517 3.32 -10.97 8.41
N VAL A 518 2.67 -11.76 7.55
CA VAL A 518 1.87 -11.25 6.42
C VAL A 518 0.69 -10.42 6.92
N MET A 519 -0.01 -10.88 7.96
CA MET A 519 -1.11 -10.10 8.57
C MET A 519 -0.64 -8.75 9.09
N GLN A 520 0.53 -8.68 9.74
CA GLN A 520 1.11 -7.41 10.18
C GLN A 520 1.46 -6.50 9.00
N GLN A 521 1.94 -7.05 7.89
CA GLN A 521 2.18 -6.30 6.65
C GLN A 521 0.87 -5.71 6.11
N VAL A 522 -0.19 -6.49 6.02
CA VAL A 522 -1.53 -6.02 5.59
C VAL A 522 -2.03 -4.91 6.51
N PHE A 523 -1.91 -5.05 7.83
CA PHE A 523 -2.32 -4.03 8.79
C PHE A 523 -1.54 -2.73 8.64
N ASN A 524 -0.24 -2.80 8.32
CA ASN A 524 0.57 -1.61 8.05
C ASN A 524 0.11 -0.89 6.78
N VAL A 525 -0.21 -1.63 5.70
CA VAL A 525 -0.77 -1.06 4.47
C VAL A 525 -2.14 -0.42 4.74
N MET A 526 -3.02 -1.10 5.47
CA MET A 526 -4.32 -0.56 5.87
C MET A 526 -4.18 0.72 6.70
N ASN A 527 -3.25 0.76 7.65
CA ASN A 527 -2.95 1.98 8.42
C ASN A 527 -2.47 3.13 7.53
N GLY A 528 -1.73 2.83 6.47
CA GLY A 528 -1.36 3.79 5.43
C GLY A 528 -2.60 4.37 4.74
N LEU A 529 -3.50 3.50 4.27
CA LEU A 529 -4.77 3.89 3.63
C LEU A 529 -5.70 4.66 4.57
N PHE A 530 -5.77 4.28 5.87
CA PHE A 530 -6.56 5.01 6.86
C PHE A 530 -6.09 6.44 7.09
N ARG A 531 -4.79 6.71 6.95
CA ARG A 531 -4.23 8.06 7.04
C ARG A 531 -4.53 8.92 5.82
N THR A 532 -4.70 8.33 4.64
CA THR A 532 -4.96 9.04 3.39
C THR A 532 -6.45 9.27 3.14
N SER A 533 -7.30 8.33 3.54
CA SER A 533 -8.76 8.44 3.36
C SER A 533 -9.37 9.44 4.36
N LYS A 534 -10.11 10.43 3.84
CA LYS A 534 -10.76 11.50 4.61
C LYS A 534 -11.63 10.97 5.76
N ASN A 535 -12.47 9.97 5.49
CA ASN A 535 -13.41 9.43 6.47
C ASN A 535 -12.72 8.68 7.60
N THR A 536 -11.73 7.83 7.28
CA THR A 536 -10.99 7.05 8.28
C THR A 536 -10.03 7.92 9.09
N LYS A 537 -9.39 8.91 8.45
CA LYS A 537 -8.54 9.90 9.11
C LYS A 537 -9.33 10.73 10.12
N ARG A 538 -10.52 11.23 9.76
CA ARG A 538 -11.41 11.97 10.68
C ARG A 538 -11.81 11.13 11.89
N ARG A 539 -12.09 9.85 11.68
CA ARG A 539 -12.42 8.90 12.75
C ARG A 539 -11.21 8.43 13.54
N LYS A 540 -9.99 8.80 13.12
CA LYS A 540 -8.70 8.39 13.73
C LYS A 540 -8.56 6.86 13.83
N LEU A 541 -9.00 6.13 12.78
CA LEU A 541 -8.92 4.68 12.76
C LEU A 541 -7.46 4.23 12.63
N LYS A 542 -7.10 3.23 13.44
CA LYS A 542 -5.74 2.65 13.45
C LYS A 542 -5.80 1.21 13.92
N ILE A 543 -5.20 0.29 13.20
CA ILE A 543 -4.98 -1.09 13.65
C ILE A 543 -3.66 -1.11 14.43
N ARG A 544 -3.67 -1.71 15.63
CA ARG A 544 -2.42 -1.92 16.39
C ARG A 544 -1.57 -2.95 15.67
N THR A 545 -0.33 -2.62 15.41
CA THR A 545 0.68 -3.50 14.81
C THR A 545 1.78 -3.80 15.80
N TYR A 546 2.44 -4.93 15.64
CA TYR A 546 3.62 -5.35 16.37
C TYR A 546 4.58 -6.10 15.45
N LYS A 547 5.85 -6.14 15.80
CA LYS A 547 6.85 -6.78 14.94
C LYS A 547 6.79 -8.28 15.07
N VAL A 548 6.76 -8.98 13.94
CA VAL A 548 6.86 -10.45 13.84
C VAL A 548 8.02 -10.78 12.91
N VAL A 549 8.93 -11.60 13.38
CA VAL A 549 10.13 -12.01 12.63
C VAL A 549 10.17 -13.54 12.59
N PRO A 550 9.75 -14.16 11.48
CA PRO A 550 9.98 -15.58 11.24
C PRO A 550 11.48 -15.86 11.17
N LEU A 551 11.94 -16.95 11.76
CA LEU A 551 13.34 -17.41 11.73
C LEU A 551 13.50 -18.65 10.89
N THR A 552 12.49 -19.54 10.97
CA THR A 552 12.39 -20.82 10.24
C THR A 552 10.93 -21.07 9.86
N GLN A 553 10.61 -22.26 9.38
CA GLN A 553 9.24 -22.66 9.11
C GLN A 553 8.39 -22.73 10.40
N ARG A 554 8.98 -23.13 11.52
CA ARG A 554 8.25 -23.44 12.75
C ARG A 554 8.73 -22.65 13.97
N SER A 555 9.63 -21.72 13.80
CA SER A 555 10.16 -20.88 14.88
C SER A 555 10.23 -19.44 14.46
N GLY A 556 10.02 -18.52 15.41
CA GLY A 556 10.19 -17.09 15.21
C GLY A 556 10.00 -16.30 16.50
N ILE A 557 10.19 -14.99 16.39
CA ILE A 557 10.16 -14.06 17.50
C ILE A 557 9.19 -12.91 17.23
N LEU A 558 8.44 -12.52 18.27
CA LEU A 558 7.46 -11.43 18.21
C LEU A 558 7.77 -10.38 19.28
N GLU A 559 7.40 -9.15 18.98
CA GLU A 559 7.34 -8.09 19.98
C GLU A 559 6.28 -8.42 21.03
N TRP A 560 6.64 -8.33 22.32
CA TRP A 560 5.67 -8.47 23.39
C TRP A 560 4.79 -7.24 23.51
N CYS A 561 3.50 -7.41 23.31
CA CYS A 561 2.53 -6.32 23.42
C CYS A 561 2.23 -6.02 24.91
N LYS A 562 2.79 -4.95 25.46
CA LYS A 562 2.49 -4.50 26.82
C LYS A 562 1.05 -4.02 26.96
N ASN A 563 0.52 -4.06 28.20
CA ASN A 563 -0.81 -3.57 28.53
C ASN A 563 -1.95 -4.25 27.74
N THR A 564 -1.82 -5.56 27.54
CA THR A 564 -2.85 -6.41 26.93
C THR A 564 -3.39 -7.42 27.94
N ILE A 565 -4.67 -7.75 27.81
CA ILE A 565 -5.33 -8.79 28.60
C ILE A 565 -6.19 -9.64 27.66
N PRO A 566 -6.18 -10.98 27.78
CA PRO A 566 -7.07 -11.83 26.99
C PRO A 566 -8.54 -11.54 27.31
N ILE A 567 -9.36 -11.35 26.27
CA ILE A 567 -10.80 -11.12 26.43
C ILE A 567 -11.46 -12.26 27.21
N ALA A 568 -11.06 -13.51 26.95
CA ALA A 568 -11.55 -14.67 27.68
C ALA A 568 -11.28 -14.58 29.19
N ALA A 569 -10.10 -14.09 29.60
CA ALA A 569 -9.77 -13.90 31.01
C ALA A 569 -10.66 -12.85 31.68
N ILE A 570 -11.12 -11.83 30.95
CA ILE A 570 -12.10 -10.85 31.44
C ILE A 570 -13.49 -11.47 31.56
N LEU A 571 -13.94 -12.17 30.51
CA LEU A 571 -15.30 -12.65 30.42
C LEU A 571 -15.57 -13.86 31.29
N THR A 572 -14.67 -14.84 31.33
CA THR A 572 -14.86 -16.15 31.96
C THR A 572 -13.90 -16.41 33.14
N GLY A 573 -12.90 -15.53 33.33
CA GLY A 573 -11.84 -15.71 34.31
C GLY A 573 -10.75 -16.70 33.90
N PRO A 574 -9.65 -16.79 34.65
CA PRO A 574 -8.53 -17.68 34.32
C PRO A 574 -8.89 -19.16 34.45
N ASP A 575 -9.86 -19.50 35.30
CA ASP A 575 -10.42 -20.83 35.51
C ASP A 575 -11.61 -21.19 34.60
N GLY A 576 -12.03 -20.24 33.75
CA GLY A 576 -13.18 -20.40 32.85
C GLY A 576 -14.55 -20.22 33.53
N ASN A 577 -14.60 -19.88 34.82
CA ASN A 577 -15.84 -19.76 35.62
C ASN A 577 -15.86 -18.65 36.67
N SER A 578 -14.94 -17.69 36.62
CA SER A 578 -14.80 -16.61 37.61
C SER A 578 -14.88 -15.19 37.05
N GLY A 579 -15.04 -15.01 35.73
CA GLY A 579 -15.05 -13.70 35.09
C GLY A 579 -16.38 -12.94 35.20
N LEU A 580 -16.56 -11.94 34.31
CA LEU A 580 -17.73 -11.06 34.27
C LEU A 580 -19.06 -11.81 34.11
N HIS A 581 -19.11 -12.90 33.33
CA HIS A 581 -20.33 -13.72 33.22
C HIS A 581 -20.77 -14.25 34.60
N LYS A 582 -19.85 -14.83 35.37
CA LYS A 582 -20.17 -15.33 36.69
C LYS A 582 -20.59 -14.24 37.64
N LYS A 583 -19.96 -13.06 37.55
CA LYS A 583 -20.27 -11.92 38.41
C LYS A 583 -21.64 -11.32 38.15
N TYR A 584 -21.98 -11.07 36.89
CA TYR A 584 -23.20 -10.34 36.48
C TYR A 584 -24.36 -11.24 36.08
N ASN A 585 -24.09 -12.41 35.57
CA ASN A 585 -25.10 -13.36 35.13
C ASN A 585 -24.71 -14.79 35.57
N PRO A 586 -24.81 -15.10 36.88
CA PRO A 586 -24.38 -16.39 37.46
C PRO A 586 -25.12 -17.60 36.87
N GLN A 587 -26.27 -17.38 36.22
CA GLN A 587 -27.08 -18.41 35.55
C GLN A 587 -26.66 -18.65 34.09
N ASP A 588 -25.73 -17.87 33.58
CA ASP A 588 -25.22 -18.09 32.22
C ASP A 588 -24.45 -19.40 32.11
N TYR A 589 -24.40 -20.00 30.93
CA TYR A 589 -23.60 -21.17 30.71
C TYR A 589 -22.10 -20.82 30.89
N SER A 590 -21.36 -21.73 31.50
CA SER A 590 -19.91 -21.61 31.54
C SER A 590 -19.31 -21.90 30.12
N ALA A 591 -18.12 -21.40 29.85
CA ALA A 591 -17.40 -21.72 28.62
C ALA A 591 -17.19 -23.23 28.43
N ILE A 592 -16.98 -23.97 29.54
CA ILE A 592 -16.86 -25.43 29.56
C ILE A 592 -18.17 -26.09 29.15
N THR A 593 -19.31 -25.62 29.70
CA THR A 593 -20.65 -26.12 29.36
C THR A 593 -20.96 -25.90 27.88
N CYS A 594 -20.67 -24.70 27.34
CA CYS A 594 -20.87 -24.42 25.91
C CYS A 594 -20.01 -25.33 25.01
N ARG A 595 -18.75 -25.54 25.40
CA ARG A 595 -17.85 -26.45 24.66
C ARG A 595 -18.39 -27.86 24.63
N LYS A 596 -18.77 -28.43 25.78
CA LYS A 596 -19.37 -29.78 25.85
C LYS A 596 -20.59 -29.91 24.95
N LYS A 597 -21.52 -28.95 25.01
CA LYS A 597 -22.73 -28.93 24.15
C LYS A 597 -22.41 -28.85 22.65
N MET A 598 -21.36 -28.11 22.28
CA MET A 598 -20.91 -28.04 20.88
C MET A 598 -20.22 -29.34 20.45
N ASP A 599 -19.46 -29.98 21.33
CA ASP A 599 -18.78 -31.25 21.06
C ASP A 599 -19.80 -32.39 20.84
N GLU A 600 -20.91 -32.43 21.60
CA GLU A 600 -22.00 -33.40 21.47
C GLU A 600 -22.69 -33.34 20.09
N VAL A 601 -22.64 -32.20 19.42
CA VAL A 601 -23.21 -32.02 18.07
C VAL A 601 -22.17 -31.90 16.97
N SER A 602 -20.90 -32.07 17.27
CA SER A 602 -19.77 -31.85 16.35
C SER A 602 -19.87 -32.67 15.05
N GLN A 603 -20.40 -33.88 15.13
CA GLN A 603 -20.58 -34.82 14.01
C GLN A 603 -21.99 -34.74 13.36
N LYS A 604 -22.86 -33.84 13.86
CA LYS A 604 -24.22 -33.67 13.28
C LYS A 604 -24.21 -32.64 12.13
N SER A 605 -25.37 -32.50 11.46
CA SER A 605 -25.55 -31.58 10.35
C SER A 605 -25.28 -30.12 10.74
N ASN A 606 -24.93 -29.29 9.76
CA ASN A 606 -24.66 -27.87 10.01
C ASN A 606 -25.85 -27.11 10.63
N SER A 607 -27.09 -27.50 10.28
CA SER A 607 -28.30 -26.92 10.85
C SER A 607 -28.41 -27.20 12.36
N VAL A 608 -28.15 -28.44 12.79
CA VAL A 608 -28.16 -28.83 14.20
C VAL A 608 -27.04 -28.14 14.98
N ARG A 609 -25.86 -28.06 14.41
CA ARG A 609 -24.71 -27.33 15.00
C ARG A 609 -25.01 -25.84 15.17
N LEU A 610 -25.63 -25.20 14.16
CA LEU A 610 -26.04 -23.80 14.23
C LEU A 610 -27.09 -23.59 15.31
N GLN A 611 -28.11 -24.45 15.39
CA GLN A 611 -29.14 -24.35 16.42
C GLN A 611 -28.57 -24.45 17.83
N GLN A 612 -27.65 -25.40 18.07
CA GLN A 612 -26.98 -25.56 19.35
C GLN A 612 -26.09 -24.35 19.69
N PHE A 613 -25.39 -23.79 18.69
CA PHE A 613 -24.62 -22.57 18.86
C PHE A 613 -25.49 -21.38 19.26
N LEU A 614 -26.63 -21.19 18.56
CA LEU A 614 -27.57 -20.11 18.87
C LEU A 614 -28.18 -20.26 20.28
N GLU A 615 -28.42 -21.50 20.74
CA GLU A 615 -28.83 -21.75 22.12
C GLU A 615 -27.77 -21.34 23.13
N CYS A 616 -26.51 -21.70 22.89
CA CYS A 616 -25.39 -21.24 23.71
C CYS A 616 -25.31 -19.70 23.75
N CYS A 617 -25.45 -19.03 22.60
CA CYS A 617 -25.48 -17.57 22.55
C CYS A 617 -26.61 -16.94 23.37
N LYS A 618 -27.83 -17.52 23.36
CA LYS A 618 -28.96 -17.05 24.17
C LYS A 618 -28.70 -17.21 25.67
N ARG A 619 -27.91 -18.23 26.06
CA ARG A 619 -27.59 -18.52 27.44
C ARG A 619 -26.31 -17.86 27.95
N MET A 620 -25.58 -17.14 27.10
CA MET A 620 -24.43 -16.29 27.42
C MET A 620 -24.76 -14.84 27.05
N ARG A 621 -25.27 -14.08 27.97
CA ARG A 621 -25.67 -12.69 27.73
C ARG A 621 -24.46 -11.76 27.67
N PRO A 622 -24.48 -10.70 26.82
CA PRO A 622 -23.34 -9.78 26.66
C PRO A 622 -23.00 -9.05 27.96
N VAL A 623 -21.77 -9.19 28.45
CA VAL A 623 -21.30 -8.58 29.71
C VAL A 623 -20.04 -7.72 29.54
N PHE A 624 -19.42 -7.71 28.34
CA PHE A 624 -18.14 -7.02 28.11
C PHE A 624 -18.20 -5.51 28.40
N HIS A 625 -19.34 -4.86 28.16
CA HIS A 625 -19.52 -3.45 28.48
C HIS A 625 -19.29 -3.15 29.99
N ARG A 626 -19.54 -4.11 30.88
CA ARG A 626 -19.32 -3.97 32.33
C ARG A 626 -17.86 -3.76 32.69
N PHE A 627 -16.93 -4.35 31.91
CA PHE A 627 -15.49 -4.13 32.07
C PHE A 627 -15.11 -2.65 32.04
N PHE A 628 -15.67 -1.89 31.11
CA PHE A 628 -15.38 -0.48 31.00
C PHE A 628 -15.95 0.33 32.16
N PHE A 629 -17.17 0.01 32.62
CA PHE A 629 -17.80 0.69 33.76
C PHE A 629 -17.02 0.44 35.03
N GLU A 630 -16.58 -0.79 35.30
CA GLU A 630 -15.80 -1.12 36.49
C GLU A 630 -14.42 -0.46 36.48
N LYS A 631 -13.74 -0.53 35.35
CA LYS A 631 -12.36 -0.07 35.25
C LYS A 631 -12.24 1.45 35.16
N TYR A 632 -13.24 2.12 34.61
CA TYR A 632 -13.25 3.55 34.32
C TYR A 632 -14.54 4.20 34.86
N PRO A 633 -14.65 4.45 36.16
CA PRO A 633 -15.88 4.95 36.79
C PRO A 633 -16.20 6.41 36.44
N SER A 634 -15.19 7.23 36.07
CA SER A 634 -15.42 8.61 35.63
C SER A 634 -16.00 8.63 34.18
N PRO A 635 -17.11 9.39 33.95
CA PRO A 635 -17.73 9.48 32.63
C PRO A 635 -16.77 9.92 31.53
N VAL A 636 -15.86 10.86 31.79
CA VAL A 636 -14.87 11.36 30.83
C VAL A 636 -13.90 10.25 30.46
N THR A 637 -13.28 9.60 31.44
CA THR A 637 -12.33 8.50 31.16
C THR A 637 -13.02 7.29 30.52
N LEU A 638 -14.25 6.99 30.91
CA LEU A 638 -15.07 5.95 30.28
C LEU A 638 -15.27 6.23 28.80
N TYR A 639 -15.70 7.44 28.46
CA TYR A 639 -15.90 7.85 27.07
C TYR A 639 -14.62 7.76 26.27
N GLU A 640 -13.52 8.33 26.77
CA GLU A 640 -12.21 8.31 26.11
C GLU A 640 -11.72 6.88 25.85
N LYS A 641 -11.82 5.98 26.83
CA LYS A 641 -11.36 4.59 26.70
C LYS A 641 -12.24 3.76 25.76
N ARG A 642 -13.55 3.95 25.82
CA ARG A 642 -14.47 3.32 24.85
C ARG A 642 -14.21 3.83 23.44
N LEU A 643 -14.01 5.14 23.26
CA LEU A 643 -13.69 5.72 21.97
C LEU A 643 -12.34 5.20 21.45
N ALA A 644 -11.32 5.09 22.32
CA ALA A 644 -10.03 4.51 21.95
C ALA A 644 -10.15 3.04 21.54
N TYR A 645 -11.01 2.27 22.22
CA TYR A 645 -11.29 0.87 21.86
C TYR A 645 -11.96 0.74 20.49
N THR A 646 -12.94 1.59 20.19
CA THR A 646 -13.66 1.55 18.90
C THR A 646 -12.85 2.06 17.71
N ARG A 647 -11.76 2.80 17.98
CA ARG A 647 -10.84 3.33 16.94
C ARG A 647 -9.72 2.35 16.57
N ARG A 648 -9.53 1.34 17.39
CA ARG A 648 -8.50 0.30 17.23
C ARG A 648 -9.10 -1.04 16.85
#